data_bce556d6768c7d0b363910511fc41112
#
_entry.id   bce556d6768c7d0b363910511fc41112
#
_cell.length_a   1.000
_cell.length_b   1.000
_cell.length_c   1.000
_cell.angle_alpha   90.00
_cell.angle_beta   90.00
_cell.angle_gamma   90.00
#
_symmetry.space_group_name_H-M   'P 1'
#
loop_
_entity.id
_entity.type
_entity.pdbx_description
1 polymer ?
#
loop_
_entity_poly.entity_id
_entity_poly.type
_entity_poly.pdbx_seq_one_letter_code
_entity_poly.pdbx_strand_id
1 'polypeptide(L)'
;MPSTSSLSPDNILRFLKLRGEPVSTSDIAAGLQLKKSDTRQLLKMLGKLKKRHAIEELPGGRYRLSGRKLERETKVQALRPAAQPPPQPPPGNRDELKGRLILHPDGYGFVVPDTPIPQLDGDVYIPRDAIEDAMHGDHVLIKMQRRAGVTGAQRAQGRILRILDRAHPTIVGLFRYGARGNAVLPYDTRIQHEVEIPPGHELTLGLAKKLGFSGIDERSLRGRGILRLPELDGAVVNVELTRYPRSGAAATGRVIEILGRPGDLGVDTEIIIRKHHLPYSFSAEVLQEAEQRAKPVSEGERAGREDFRHLAIVTIDGETARDFDDAVYVERLPAQAGRSNGWHLQVHIADVAHYVRTGRPLDQEARLRGTSVYFPDRAVPMLPEALSNGMCSLKPREDRLVMSVLMDFDAAGRQQSARMTAGVIRSAERMTYTNVNKVLEGDVEMIRRYALLAPHFQNMKKLALLLSARRNEHGSIDFDLPEPVIEFDEQQRMINITRSERNIAHRLIEEFMLAANRAVASYLLKRGIASLHRVHEKPDARKVLEFEELARAFGYSLGVEDLHQREITVRHGRAPAPAKAGRPDSYGHGRERAMRIALPGGELRIAPQHYQRLIKKIVGKPEERILSYLMLRSLKQARYAADSLGHFALGFDEYTHFTSPIRRYPDLIVHRILKWAVAYPSETPASSKALGIAPPGSEAALYSHGSLEEIASETSEAERRADAAERELMDWKTAQFMEDHLGEEYEGLIVSVQKFGCFVELFEVFVEGLLPISALEEAANARCVYRGRDHAIVALSSSKGGADASSRRHPPKDSRSGRASKRRPLEWHLGDCVRVRADRIDPMRKRVEFALIAQP
;
A
#
# COMPACT_ATOMS: atom_id res chain seq x y z
N MET A 1 14.20 37.99 0.89
CA MET A 1 13.17 38.73 1.66
C MET A 1 11.82 38.46 1.05
N PRO A 2 10.89 37.78 1.70
CA PRO A 2 9.54 37.60 1.16
C PRO A 2 8.70 38.85 1.51
N SER A 3 8.26 39.49 0.50
CA SER A 3 7.27 40.57 0.53
C SER A 3 5.88 39.94 0.58
N THR A 4 5.10 40.40 1.48
CA THR A 4 3.66 40.68 1.60
C THR A 4 3.20 40.41 3.03
N SER A 5 3.31 41.43 3.86
CA SER A 5 2.71 41.45 5.19
C SER A 5 1.20 41.58 5.05
N SER A 6 0.48 40.46 5.05
CA SER A 6 -0.96 40.50 5.22
C SER A 6 -1.30 40.63 6.71
N LEU A 7 -2.09 41.66 7.06
CA LEU A 7 -2.59 41.85 8.41
C LEU A 7 -3.53 40.68 8.79
N SER A 8 -3.04 39.71 9.54
CA SER A 8 -3.79 38.55 10.02
C SER A 8 -3.66 38.37 11.54
N PRO A 9 -4.65 37.73 12.22
CA PRO A 9 -4.57 37.43 13.64
C PRO A 9 -3.33 36.63 14.02
N ASP A 10 -2.94 35.67 13.17
CA ASP A 10 -1.80 34.76 13.40
C ASP A 10 -0.47 35.51 13.30
N ASN A 11 -0.34 36.44 12.36
CA ASN A 11 0.87 37.28 12.24
C ASN A 11 1.03 38.23 13.45
N ILE A 12 -0.05 38.74 14.00
CA ILE A 12 -0.03 39.57 15.23
C ILE A 12 0.41 38.69 16.43
N LEU A 13 -0.16 37.49 16.60
CA LEU A 13 0.21 36.59 17.71
C LEU A 13 1.66 36.12 17.58
N ARG A 14 2.11 35.82 16.37
CA ARG A 14 3.49 35.43 16.09
C ARG A 14 4.48 36.54 16.38
N PHE A 15 4.14 37.79 16.02
CA PHE A 15 4.95 38.96 16.32
C PHE A 15 5.07 39.20 17.83
N LEU A 16 3.96 39.12 18.56
CA LEU A 16 3.95 39.25 20.02
C LEU A 16 4.72 38.11 20.71
N LYS A 17 4.70 36.92 20.16
CA LYS A 17 5.47 35.76 20.67
C LYS A 17 6.97 35.95 20.48
N LEU A 18 7.39 36.48 19.33
CA LEU A 18 8.79 36.72 19.02
C LEU A 18 9.43 37.85 19.86
N ARG A 19 8.63 38.86 20.23
CA ARG A 19 9.12 39.98 21.05
C ARG A 19 9.22 39.67 22.54
N GLY A 20 8.39 38.78 23.06
CA GLY A 20 8.38 38.37 24.48
C GLY A 20 8.00 39.46 25.49
N GLU A 21 8.06 40.74 25.10
CA GLU A 21 7.76 41.91 25.93
C GLU A 21 6.48 42.62 25.47
N PRO A 22 5.83 43.43 26.35
CA PRO A 22 4.66 44.19 25.98
C PRO A 22 4.95 45.25 24.93
N VAL A 23 4.25 45.19 23.81
CA VAL A 23 4.48 46.02 22.60
C VAL A 23 3.35 46.98 22.36
N SER A 24 3.63 48.21 21.93
CA SER A 24 2.60 49.20 21.59
C SER A 24 1.96 48.92 20.23
N THR A 25 0.78 49.50 19.98
CA THR A 25 0.11 49.39 18.67
C THR A 25 0.98 49.90 17.53
N SER A 26 1.77 50.96 17.79
CA SER A 26 2.72 51.53 16.81
C SER A 26 3.85 50.54 16.48
N ASP A 27 4.38 49.88 17.48
CA ASP A 27 5.47 48.91 17.28
C ASP A 27 4.97 47.64 16.57
N ILE A 28 3.73 47.21 16.82
CA ILE A 28 3.09 46.10 16.08
C ILE A 28 2.90 46.51 14.61
N ALA A 29 2.42 47.74 14.37
CA ALA A 29 2.23 48.24 13.01
C ALA A 29 3.57 48.39 12.25
N ALA A 30 4.59 48.89 12.92
CA ALA A 30 5.94 49.00 12.35
C ALA A 30 6.58 47.61 12.08
N GLY A 31 6.47 46.69 13.04
CA GLY A 31 7.04 45.33 12.92
C GLY A 31 6.36 44.48 11.87
N LEU A 32 5.08 44.70 11.61
CA LEU A 32 4.32 44.08 10.54
C LEU A 32 4.32 44.87 9.21
N GLN A 33 5.09 45.98 9.15
CA GLN A 33 5.22 46.85 7.97
C GLN A 33 3.86 47.34 7.41
N LEU A 34 2.92 47.69 8.30
CA LEU A 34 1.56 48.11 7.93
C LEU A 34 1.52 49.57 7.49
N LYS A 35 0.70 49.86 6.51
CA LYS A 35 0.44 51.26 6.08
C LYS A 35 -0.46 51.97 7.10
N LYS A 36 -0.38 53.33 7.15
CA LYS A 36 -1.24 54.13 8.04
C LYS A 36 -2.75 53.89 7.85
N SER A 37 -3.17 53.48 6.64
CA SER A 37 -4.54 53.05 6.33
C SER A 37 -5.00 51.81 7.12
N ASP A 38 -4.08 50.92 7.49
CA ASP A 38 -4.41 49.63 8.06
C ASP A 38 -4.48 49.63 9.58
N THR A 39 -4.15 50.79 10.21
CA THR A 39 -4.16 50.98 11.67
C THR A 39 -5.56 50.75 12.28
N ARG A 40 -6.63 51.19 11.59
CA ARG A 40 -8.01 50.90 12.03
C ARG A 40 -8.35 49.42 12.04
N GLN A 41 -7.84 48.70 11.09
CA GLN A 41 -8.06 47.26 10.95
C GLN A 41 -7.22 46.46 11.97
N LEU A 42 -6.00 46.90 12.26
CA LEU A 42 -5.16 46.37 13.34
C LEU A 42 -5.84 46.53 14.70
N LEU A 43 -6.37 47.70 15.03
CA LEU A 43 -7.11 47.94 16.29
C LEU A 43 -8.35 47.06 16.44
N LYS A 44 -9.10 46.83 15.33
CA LYS A 44 -10.24 45.89 15.33
C LYS A 44 -9.80 44.46 15.59
N MET A 45 -8.66 44.06 15.05
CA MET A 45 -8.11 42.71 15.27
C MET A 45 -7.57 42.52 16.67
N LEU A 46 -6.84 43.50 17.22
CA LEU A 46 -6.40 43.49 18.63
C LEU A 46 -7.61 43.39 19.58
N GLY A 47 -8.68 44.13 19.29
CA GLY A 47 -9.93 44.06 20.05
C GLY A 47 -10.59 42.67 19.99
N LYS A 48 -10.56 41.98 18.82
CA LYS A 48 -11.04 40.60 18.69
C LYS A 48 -10.15 39.60 19.43
N LEU A 49 -8.83 39.73 19.35
CA LEU A 49 -7.88 38.89 20.05
C LEU A 49 -7.96 39.05 21.57
N LYS A 50 -8.21 40.27 22.06
CA LYS A 50 -8.48 40.55 23.47
C LYS A 50 -9.78 39.88 23.96
N LYS A 51 -10.88 39.98 23.20
CA LYS A 51 -12.16 39.31 23.51
C LYS A 51 -12.02 37.78 23.54
N ARG A 52 -11.08 37.22 22.78
CA ARG A 52 -10.78 35.78 22.78
C ARG A 52 -9.75 35.36 23.83
N HIS A 53 -9.35 36.28 24.73
CA HIS A 53 -8.32 36.09 25.75
C HIS A 53 -6.98 35.56 25.18
N ALA A 54 -6.68 35.86 23.93
CA ALA A 54 -5.41 35.49 23.30
C ALA A 54 -4.30 36.48 23.63
N ILE A 55 -4.66 37.73 23.86
CA ILE A 55 -3.74 38.81 24.27
C ILE A 55 -4.33 39.61 25.44
N GLU A 56 -3.45 40.21 26.25
CA GLU A 56 -3.78 41.17 27.30
C GLU A 56 -3.33 42.55 26.91
N GLU A 57 -4.16 43.57 27.24
CA GLU A 57 -3.81 44.97 27.12
C GLU A 57 -3.39 45.48 28.50
N LEU A 58 -2.21 46.10 28.53
CA LEU A 58 -1.62 46.66 29.74
C LEU A 58 -1.80 48.18 29.74
N PRO A 59 -1.65 48.85 30.90
CA PRO A 59 -1.68 50.32 30.98
C PRO A 59 -0.71 50.94 30.00
N GLY A 60 -1.17 52.00 29.29
CA GLY A 60 -0.39 52.67 28.21
C GLY A 60 -0.58 52.07 26.82
N GLY A 61 -1.63 51.24 26.58
CA GLY A 61 -2.00 50.70 25.27
C GLY A 61 -1.00 49.72 24.69
N ARG A 62 -0.32 48.98 25.57
CA ARG A 62 0.63 47.92 25.20
C ARG A 62 -0.06 46.57 25.29
N TYR A 63 0.30 45.64 24.37
CA TYR A 63 -0.27 44.31 24.23
C TYR A 63 0.79 43.23 24.45
N ARG A 64 0.42 42.17 25.18
CA ARG A 64 1.21 40.95 25.32
C ARG A 64 0.34 39.71 25.15
N LEU A 65 0.96 38.57 24.93
CA LEU A 65 0.24 37.27 24.96
C LEU A 65 -0.32 37.03 26.37
N SER A 66 -1.56 36.52 26.45
CA SER A 66 -2.19 36.19 27.72
C SER A 66 -1.46 35.06 28.45
N GLY A 67 -1.02 35.31 29.69
CA GLY A 67 -0.20 34.38 30.51
C GLY A 67 -0.88 33.04 30.80
N ARG A 68 -2.19 32.91 30.66
CA ARG A 68 -2.91 31.66 30.80
C ARG A 68 -2.53 30.58 29.77
N LYS A 69 -1.93 30.97 28.65
CA LYS A 69 -1.45 30.02 27.63
C LYS A 69 0.02 29.61 27.89
N LEU A 70 0.85 30.51 28.46
CA LEU A 70 2.23 30.22 28.84
C LEU A 70 2.32 29.30 30.08
N GLU A 71 1.45 29.51 31.08
CA GLU A 71 1.44 28.65 32.30
C GLU A 71 0.97 27.23 32.03
N ARG A 72 0.19 26.98 30.99
CA ARG A 72 -0.16 25.61 30.55
C ARG A 72 0.99 24.91 29.85
N GLU A 73 1.84 25.63 29.13
CA GLU A 73 2.98 25.03 28.43
C GLU A 73 4.21 24.81 29.35
N THR A 74 4.39 25.65 30.40
CA THR A 74 5.55 25.55 31.34
C THR A 74 5.30 24.61 32.53
N LYS A 75 4.06 24.37 32.95
CA LYS A 75 3.72 23.41 34.02
C LYS A 75 3.77 21.95 33.60
N VAL A 76 3.86 21.66 32.30
CA VAL A 76 3.97 20.30 31.74
C VAL A 76 5.42 19.77 31.75
N GLN A 77 6.42 20.64 31.95
CA GLN A 77 7.84 20.28 31.83
C GLN A 77 8.60 20.05 33.14
N ALA A 78 8.03 20.27 34.31
CA ALA A 78 8.76 20.31 35.58
C ALA A 78 8.41 19.23 36.63
N LEU A 79 7.72 18.14 36.30
CA LEU A 79 7.54 17.02 37.22
C LEU A 79 7.34 15.70 36.45
N ARG A 80 8.38 14.93 36.26
CA ARG A 80 8.31 13.50 35.95
C ARG A 80 8.80 12.69 37.15
N PRO A 81 7.93 11.97 37.83
CA PRO A 81 8.23 10.62 38.35
C PRO A 81 7.67 9.57 37.42
N ALA A 82 8.27 8.36 37.52
CA ALA A 82 8.10 7.20 36.68
C ALA A 82 6.70 6.88 36.17
N ALA A 83 6.67 6.46 34.94
CA ALA A 83 5.70 5.64 34.20
C ALA A 83 4.29 5.45 34.83
N GLN A 84 3.36 6.27 34.41
CA GLN A 84 1.94 5.95 34.37
C GLN A 84 1.43 6.01 32.91
N PRO A 85 0.48 5.16 32.54
CA PRO A 85 -0.06 5.14 31.19
C PRO A 85 -0.66 6.51 30.81
N PRO A 86 -0.66 6.89 29.53
CA PRO A 86 -1.12 8.20 29.07
C PRO A 86 -2.56 8.46 29.52
N PRO A 87 -2.91 9.71 29.91
CA PRO A 87 -4.26 10.07 30.33
C PRO A 87 -5.21 9.83 29.15
N GLN A 88 -6.26 9.09 29.42
CA GLN A 88 -7.36 8.88 28.49
C GLN A 88 -7.93 10.25 28.08
N PRO A 89 -8.24 10.46 26.78
CA PRO A 89 -8.93 11.66 26.33
C PRO A 89 -10.28 11.78 27.08
N PRO A 90 -10.80 13.00 27.29
CA PRO A 90 -12.09 13.20 27.96
C PRO A 90 -13.15 12.38 27.24
N PRO A 91 -14.16 11.87 27.95
CA PRO A 91 -15.16 10.97 27.38
C PRO A 91 -15.96 11.72 26.31
N GLY A 92 -15.42 11.73 25.08
CA GLY A 92 -16.24 11.86 23.90
C GLY A 92 -17.17 10.64 23.87
N ASN A 93 -18.38 10.83 23.39
CA ASN A 93 -19.40 9.82 23.27
C ASN A 93 -18.75 8.49 22.85
N ARG A 94 -18.72 7.50 23.74
CA ARG A 94 -17.99 6.21 23.56
C ARG A 94 -18.42 5.43 22.29
N ASP A 95 -19.45 5.93 21.62
CA ASP A 95 -20.05 5.32 20.43
C ASP A 95 -19.67 6.04 19.12
N GLU A 96 -18.92 7.14 19.15
CA GLU A 96 -18.49 7.85 17.95
C GLU A 96 -17.09 7.45 17.52
N LEU A 97 -16.94 7.19 16.22
CA LEU A 97 -15.71 6.71 15.60
C LEU A 97 -15.45 7.45 14.30
N LYS A 98 -14.19 7.79 14.05
CA LYS A 98 -13.70 8.30 12.77
C LYS A 98 -13.03 7.18 11.98
N GLY A 99 -13.19 7.21 10.67
CA GLY A 99 -12.54 6.24 9.80
C GLY A 99 -12.88 6.42 8.33
N ARG A 100 -12.27 5.63 7.49
CA ARG A 100 -12.45 5.62 6.04
C ARG A 100 -13.56 4.65 5.64
N LEU A 101 -14.50 5.11 4.83
CA LEU A 101 -15.60 4.31 4.31
C LEU A 101 -15.17 3.51 3.08
N ILE A 102 -15.30 2.19 3.13
CA ILE A 102 -15.12 1.28 2.00
C ILE A 102 -16.50 0.77 1.59
N LEU A 103 -16.99 1.17 0.42
CA LEU A 103 -18.25 0.69 -0.13
C LEU A 103 -18.06 -0.62 -0.91
N HIS A 104 -19.03 -1.49 -0.79
CA HIS A 104 -19.17 -2.68 -1.62
C HIS A 104 -20.06 -2.34 -2.82
N PRO A 105 -19.84 -2.95 -4.01
CA PRO A 105 -20.70 -2.73 -5.17
C PRO A 105 -22.18 -3.01 -4.93
N ASP A 106 -22.52 -3.89 -3.97
CA ASP A 106 -23.92 -4.20 -3.59
C ASP A 106 -24.57 -3.12 -2.70
N GLY A 107 -23.84 -2.03 -2.38
CA GLY A 107 -24.38 -0.83 -1.72
C GLY A 107 -24.28 -0.82 -0.19
N TYR A 108 -23.69 -1.80 0.47
CA TYR A 108 -23.29 -1.72 1.86
C TYR A 108 -21.82 -1.32 1.98
N GLY A 109 -21.37 -0.96 3.18
CA GLY A 109 -19.98 -0.57 3.37
C GLY A 109 -19.39 -1.02 4.68
N PHE A 110 -18.10 -0.74 4.84
CA PHE A 110 -17.34 -0.92 6.06
C PHE A 110 -16.57 0.35 6.36
N VAL A 111 -16.46 0.73 7.61
CA VAL A 111 -15.59 1.83 8.03
C VAL A 111 -14.39 1.24 8.74
N VAL A 112 -13.22 1.50 8.15
CA VAL A 112 -11.91 1.19 8.73
C VAL A 112 -11.56 2.29 9.72
N PRO A 113 -11.44 1.99 11.01
CA PRO A 113 -11.13 2.98 12.03
C PRO A 113 -9.73 3.58 11.89
N ASP A 114 -9.57 4.88 12.11
CA ASP A 114 -8.26 5.55 12.16
C ASP A 114 -7.38 5.02 13.31
N THR A 115 -8.02 4.60 14.41
CA THR A 115 -7.36 3.99 15.56
C THR A 115 -8.00 2.65 15.86
N PRO A 116 -7.22 1.57 16.03
CA PRO A 116 -7.74 0.27 16.39
C PRO A 116 -8.55 0.34 17.68
N ILE A 117 -9.75 -0.24 17.66
CA ILE A 117 -10.61 -0.26 18.84
C ILE A 117 -10.35 -1.55 19.61
N PRO A 118 -9.92 -1.48 20.88
CA PRO A 118 -9.81 -2.67 21.72
C PRO A 118 -11.15 -3.41 21.78
N GLN A 119 -11.15 -4.71 21.55
CA GLN A 119 -12.33 -5.61 21.56
C GLN A 119 -13.25 -5.51 20.33
N LEU A 120 -12.92 -4.75 19.30
CA LEU A 120 -13.61 -4.77 18.02
C LEU A 120 -12.80 -5.61 17.02
N ASP A 121 -13.42 -6.66 16.52
CA ASP A 121 -12.77 -7.57 15.57
C ASP A 121 -13.09 -7.10 14.16
N GLY A 122 -12.24 -6.21 13.60
CA GLY A 122 -12.32 -5.71 12.22
C GLY A 122 -13.08 -4.39 12.05
N ASP A 123 -13.51 -4.16 10.82
CA ASP A 123 -14.15 -2.93 10.38
C ASP A 123 -15.61 -2.86 10.82
N VAL A 124 -16.12 -1.63 10.94
CA VAL A 124 -17.53 -1.39 11.33
C VAL A 124 -18.42 -1.52 10.10
N TYR A 125 -19.35 -2.47 10.10
CA TYR A 125 -20.31 -2.65 9.02
C TYR A 125 -21.32 -1.49 8.97
N ILE A 126 -21.52 -0.94 7.78
CA ILE A 126 -22.49 0.12 7.49
C ILE A 126 -23.53 -0.44 6.50
N PRO A 127 -24.79 -0.62 6.91
CA PRO A 127 -25.84 -1.06 5.99
C PRO A 127 -26.17 0.04 4.96
N ARG A 128 -26.75 -0.36 3.85
CA ARG A 128 -27.04 0.51 2.71
C ARG A 128 -27.83 1.77 3.08
N ASP A 129 -28.83 1.62 3.96
CA ASP A 129 -29.70 2.70 4.44
C ASP A 129 -29.02 3.65 5.44
N ALA A 130 -27.82 3.32 5.92
CA ALA A 130 -27.06 4.11 6.87
C ALA A 130 -25.83 4.82 6.23
N ILE A 131 -25.63 4.69 4.91
CA ILE A 131 -24.52 5.33 4.18
C ILE A 131 -24.85 6.80 3.89
N GLU A 132 -26.13 7.12 3.70
CA GLU A 132 -26.61 8.47 3.37
C GLU A 132 -25.95 9.04 2.11
N ASP A 133 -25.27 10.20 2.22
CA ASP A 133 -24.63 10.94 1.12
C ASP A 133 -23.15 10.63 0.95
N ALA A 134 -22.61 9.66 1.70
CA ALA A 134 -21.19 9.34 1.66
C ALA A 134 -20.83 8.48 0.45
N MET A 135 -19.64 8.73 -0.07
CA MET A 135 -19.07 8.01 -1.21
C MET A 135 -17.97 7.05 -0.74
N HIS A 136 -17.61 6.11 -1.60
CA HIS A 136 -16.45 5.24 -1.35
C HIS A 136 -15.19 6.08 -1.05
N GLY A 137 -14.42 5.68 -0.05
CA GLY A 137 -13.18 6.37 0.33
C GLY A 137 -13.36 7.58 1.25
N ASP A 138 -14.57 8.13 1.40
CA ASP A 138 -14.80 9.30 2.26
C ASP A 138 -14.36 9.03 3.71
N HIS A 139 -13.74 10.04 4.32
CA HIS A 139 -13.45 10.01 5.74
C HIS A 139 -14.68 10.46 6.52
N VAL A 140 -15.18 9.60 7.39
CA VAL A 140 -16.49 9.76 8.02
C VAL A 140 -16.43 9.67 9.55
N LEU A 141 -17.36 10.37 10.20
CA LEU A 141 -17.68 10.18 11.59
C LEU A 141 -18.91 9.29 11.66
N ILE A 142 -18.82 8.16 12.35
CA ILE A 142 -19.91 7.21 12.52
C ILE A 142 -20.32 7.07 13.98
N LYS A 143 -21.57 6.70 14.19
CA LYS A 143 -22.09 6.25 15.49
C LYS A 143 -22.18 4.73 15.45
N MET A 144 -21.47 4.08 16.37
CA MET A 144 -21.50 2.63 16.49
C MET A 144 -22.71 2.15 17.29
N GLN A 145 -23.28 1.05 16.84
CA GLN A 145 -24.25 0.24 17.57
C GLN A 145 -23.65 -1.16 17.75
N ARG A 146 -23.37 -1.55 18.98
CA ARG A 146 -22.86 -2.89 19.25
C ARG A 146 -24.02 -3.87 19.27
N ARG A 147 -24.04 -4.84 18.36
CA ARG A 147 -24.95 -5.98 18.39
C ARG A 147 -24.20 -7.21 18.87
N ALA A 148 -24.71 -7.88 19.90
CA ALA A 148 -24.24 -9.20 20.29
C ALA A 148 -24.55 -10.17 19.14
N GLY A 149 -23.51 -10.70 18.48
CA GLY A 149 -23.68 -11.72 17.45
C GLY A 149 -24.06 -13.07 18.04
N VAL A 150 -24.80 -13.87 17.29
CA VAL A 150 -25.21 -15.24 17.66
C VAL A 150 -24.00 -16.16 17.91
N THR A 151 -22.82 -15.80 17.47
CA THR A 151 -21.56 -16.56 17.59
C THR A 151 -20.57 -15.98 18.62
N GLY A 152 -21.00 -15.08 19.49
CA GLY A 152 -20.13 -14.51 20.54
C GLY A 152 -19.13 -13.44 20.07
N ALA A 153 -18.86 -13.28 18.78
CA ALA A 153 -18.09 -12.17 18.24
C ALA A 153 -18.98 -10.93 18.17
N GLN A 154 -18.57 -9.83 18.78
CA GLN A 154 -19.28 -8.54 18.68
C GLN A 154 -19.06 -7.97 17.29
N ARG A 155 -20.02 -8.11 16.39
CA ARG A 155 -20.03 -7.37 15.12
C ARG A 155 -20.54 -5.96 15.40
N ALA A 156 -19.70 -4.97 15.11
CA ALA A 156 -20.13 -3.58 15.18
C ALA A 156 -20.87 -3.21 13.91
N GLN A 157 -22.05 -2.64 14.08
CA GLN A 157 -22.78 -1.95 13.03
C GLN A 157 -22.72 -0.46 13.31
N GLY A 158 -22.55 0.37 12.29
CA GLY A 158 -22.51 1.81 12.41
C GLY A 158 -23.50 2.51 11.51
N ARG A 159 -23.72 3.79 11.78
CA ARG A 159 -24.40 4.74 10.90
C ARG A 159 -23.52 5.96 10.72
N ILE A 160 -23.43 6.50 9.50
CA ILE A 160 -22.70 7.72 9.23
C ILE A 160 -23.44 8.91 9.84
N LEU A 161 -22.73 9.71 10.64
CA LEU A 161 -23.23 10.95 11.21
C LEU A 161 -22.82 12.16 10.39
N ARG A 162 -21.59 12.14 9.88
CA ARG A 162 -21.02 13.26 9.13
C ARG A 162 -19.86 12.80 8.28
N ILE A 163 -19.75 13.38 7.11
CA ILE A 163 -18.59 13.27 6.24
C ILE A 163 -17.59 14.33 6.68
N LEU A 164 -16.37 13.90 7.00
CA LEU A 164 -15.29 14.77 7.45
C LEU A 164 -14.51 15.33 6.26
N ASP A 165 -14.10 14.41 5.36
CA ASP A 165 -13.37 14.72 4.14
C ASP A 165 -13.89 13.89 2.98
N ARG A 166 -13.91 14.48 1.78
CA ARG A 166 -14.32 13.81 0.55
C ARG A 166 -13.12 13.19 -0.17
N ALA A 167 -13.26 11.92 -0.56
CA ALA A 167 -12.18 11.19 -1.24
C ALA A 167 -12.06 11.53 -2.73
N HIS A 168 -13.19 11.86 -3.38
CA HIS A 168 -13.24 12.00 -4.83
C HIS A 168 -13.54 13.44 -5.24
N PRO A 169 -12.53 14.28 -5.51
CA PRO A 169 -12.73 15.59 -6.14
C PRO A 169 -13.08 15.43 -7.62
N THR A 170 -12.60 14.34 -8.24
CA THR A 170 -12.87 14.01 -9.65
C THR A 170 -13.34 12.56 -9.78
N ILE A 171 -14.07 12.28 -10.86
CA ILE A 171 -14.56 10.94 -11.22
C ILE A 171 -14.25 10.70 -12.69
N VAL A 172 -13.68 9.55 -13.02
CA VAL A 172 -13.52 9.10 -14.39
C VAL A 172 -14.67 8.18 -14.78
N GLY A 173 -15.24 8.38 -15.97
CA GLY A 173 -16.37 7.60 -16.43
C GLY A 173 -16.67 7.76 -17.91
N LEU A 174 -17.69 7.04 -18.36
CA LEU A 174 -18.18 7.05 -19.74
C LEU A 174 -19.25 8.13 -19.89
N PHE A 175 -19.02 9.10 -20.75
CA PHE A 175 -19.98 10.17 -21.03
C PHE A 175 -21.11 9.66 -21.93
N ARG A 176 -22.33 10.08 -21.62
CA ARG A 176 -23.54 9.75 -22.41
C ARG A 176 -24.45 10.95 -22.55
N TYR A 177 -24.94 11.15 -23.76
CA TYR A 177 -26.07 12.07 -24.03
C TYR A 177 -27.39 11.35 -23.78
N GLY A 178 -28.12 11.74 -22.75
CA GLY A 178 -29.40 11.17 -22.41
C GLY A 178 -30.60 12.09 -22.80
N ALA A 179 -31.78 11.52 -22.97
CA ALA A 179 -33.01 12.26 -23.20
C ALA A 179 -33.43 13.14 -22.00
N ARG A 180 -33.00 12.77 -20.79
CA ARG A 180 -33.31 13.49 -19.54
C ARG A 180 -32.16 14.41 -19.07
N GLY A 181 -31.03 14.43 -19.75
CA GLY A 181 -29.83 15.17 -19.40
C GLY A 181 -28.57 14.36 -19.70
N ASN A 182 -27.46 15.05 -19.74
CA ASN A 182 -26.15 14.41 -19.94
C ASN A 182 -25.64 13.82 -18.64
N ALA A 183 -25.02 12.67 -18.71
CA ALA A 183 -24.48 11.96 -17.52
C ALA A 183 -23.16 11.29 -17.82
N VAL A 184 -22.40 11.04 -16.76
CA VAL A 184 -21.20 10.21 -16.79
C VAL A 184 -21.41 9.00 -15.91
N LEU A 185 -21.23 7.81 -16.50
CA LEU A 185 -21.24 6.53 -15.79
C LEU A 185 -19.85 6.24 -15.23
N PRO A 186 -19.67 6.23 -13.89
CA PRO A 186 -18.36 6.02 -13.28
C PRO A 186 -17.76 4.64 -13.61
N TYR A 187 -16.44 4.58 -13.83
CA TYR A 187 -15.70 3.31 -13.93
C TYR A 187 -15.48 2.65 -12.57
N ASP A 188 -15.61 3.39 -11.48
CA ASP A 188 -15.60 2.80 -10.14
C ASP A 188 -16.98 2.27 -9.78
N THR A 189 -17.16 0.95 -9.82
CA THR A 189 -18.44 0.29 -9.53
C THR A 189 -18.95 0.50 -8.10
N ARG A 190 -18.09 1.02 -7.21
CA ARG A 190 -18.45 1.41 -5.83
C ARG A 190 -19.16 2.77 -5.79
N ILE A 191 -19.07 3.56 -6.87
CA ILE A 191 -19.84 4.79 -7.06
C ILE A 191 -21.10 4.42 -7.84
N GLN A 192 -22.21 4.20 -7.13
CA GLN A 192 -23.42 3.59 -7.67
C GLN A 192 -24.30 4.51 -8.52
N HIS A 193 -24.04 5.81 -8.51
CA HIS A 193 -24.87 6.80 -9.17
C HIS A 193 -24.11 7.46 -10.31
N GLU A 194 -24.82 7.70 -11.42
CA GLU A 194 -24.32 8.53 -12.50
C GLU A 194 -24.06 9.96 -12.01
N VAL A 195 -23.07 10.62 -12.61
CA VAL A 195 -22.79 12.03 -12.36
C VAL A 195 -23.50 12.85 -13.43
N GLU A 196 -24.46 13.69 -13.03
CA GLU A 196 -25.15 14.58 -13.95
C GLU A 196 -24.21 15.68 -14.46
N ILE A 197 -24.24 15.93 -15.75
CA ILE A 197 -23.46 17.00 -16.39
C ILE A 197 -24.46 18.05 -16.88
N PRO A 198 -24.59 19.16 -16.13
CA PRO A 198 -25.49 20.24 -16.52
C PRO A 198 -25.12 20.83 -17.89
N PRO A 199 -26.09 21.30 -18.69
CA PRO A 199 -25.82 21.96 -19.95
C PRO A 199 -24.76 23.07 -19.84
N GLY A 200 -23.74 23.02 -20.70
CA GLY A 200 -22.59 23.93 -20.69
C GLY A 200 -21.45 23.50 -19.76
N HIS A 201 -21.56 22.35 -19.10
CA HIS A 201 -20.49 21.74 -18.30
C HIS A 201 -19.80 20.56 -19.00
N GLU A 202 -20.22 20.25 -20.24
CA GLU A 202 -19.64 19.19 -21.07
C GLU A 202 -18.24 19.55 -21.58
N LEU A 203 -17.93 20.85 -21.67
CA LEU A 203 -16.68 21.35 -22.20
C LEU A 203 -16.21 22.56 -21.39
N THR A 204 -14.97 22.53 -20.88
CA THR A 204 -14.34 23.69 -20.26
C THR A 204 -13.59 24.53 -21.31
N LEU A 205 -13.37 25.82 -21.03
CA LEU A 205 -12.57 26.68 -21.94
C LEU A 205 -11.17 26.13 -22.20
N GLY A 206 -10.55 25.56 -21.15
CA GLY A 206 -9.23 24.93 -21.24
C GLY A 206 -9.25 23.72 -22.18
N LEU A 207 -10.29 22.92 -22.08
CA LEU A 207 -10.47 21.73 -22.91
C LEU A 207 -10.84 22.13 -24.34
N ALA A 208 -11.70 23.14 -24.53
CA ALA A 208 -12.04 23.68 -25.85
C ALA A 208 -10.80 24.17 -26.60
N LYS A 209 -9.91 24.90 -25.92
CA LYS A 209 -8.61 25.33 -26.50
C LYS A 209 -7.70 24.17 -26.88
N LYS A 210 -7.60 23.14 -26.03
CA LYS A 210 -6.83 21.93 -26.33
C LYS A 210 -7.36 21.15 -27.52
N LEU A 211 -8.68 21.15 -27.74
CA LEU A 211 -9.35 20.53 -28.87
C LEU A 211 -9.34 21.37 -30.14
N GLY A 212 -8.70 22.56 -30.11
CA GLY A 212 -8.60 23.44 -31.28
C GLY A 212 -9.83 24.28 -31.58
N PHE A 213 -10.80 24.35 -30.67
CA PHE A 213 -11.96 25.25 -30.80
C PHE A 213 -11.53 26.69 -30.54
N SER A 214 -11.32 27.47 -31.61
CA SER A 214 -11.04 28.91 -31.52
C SER A 214 -12.35 29.72 -31.44
N GLY A 215 -12.37 30.75 -30.55
CA GLY A 215 -13.48 31.71 -30.48
C GLY A 215 -14.62 31.34 -29.51
N ILE A 216 -14.45 30.29 -28.70
CA ILE A 216 -15.40 29.93 -27.64
C ILE A 216 -15.03 30.72 -26.36
N ASP A 217 -15.96 31.55 -25.88
CA ASP A 217 -15.89 32.22 -24.59
C ASP A 217 -16.80 31.54 -23.57
N GLU A 218 -16.68 31.90 -22.26
CA GLU A 218 -17.53 31.35 -21.19
C GLU A 218 -19.02 31.59 -21.42
N ARG A 219 -19.38 32.68 -22.14
CA ARG A 219 -20.78 32.97 -22.45
C ARG A 219 -21.33 32.06 -23.54
N SER A 220 -20.47 31.73 -24.51
CA SER A 220 -20.81 30.77 -25.59
C SER A 220 -21.00 29.35 -25.05
N LEU A 221 -20.20 28.96 -24.04
CA LEU A 221 -20.36 27.67 -23.35
C LEU A 221 -21.61 27.60 -22.48
N ARG A 222 -22.04 28.76 -21.88
CA ARG A 222 -23.22 28.85 -21.02
C ARG A 222 -24.50 29.22 -21.77
N GLY A 223 -24.40 29.63 -23.04
CA GLY A 223 -25.50 30.15 -23.86
C GLY A 223 -26.09 29.15 -24.80
N ARG A 224 -27.29 28.71 -24.47
CA ARG A 224 -28.35 28.22 -25.39
C ARG A 224 -27.91 27.33 -26.55
N GLY A 225 -28.23 26.12 -26.41
CA GLY A 225 -28.21 25.14 -27.51
C GLY A 225 -27.09 24.14 -27.30
N ILE A 226 -27.53 23.02 -26.99
CA ILE A 226 -26.79 21.77 -26.82
C ILE A 226 -25.75 21.68 -27.93
N LEU A 227 -24.54 22.12 -27.69
CA LEU A 227 -23.43 21.74 -28.55
C LEU A 227 -23.22 20.24 -28.29
N ARG A 228 -23.98 19.43 -28.99
CA ARG A 228 -23.70 17.98 -29.03
C ARG A 228 -22.44 17.81 -29.83
N LEU A 229 -21.35 17.51 -29.13
CA LEU A 229 -20.15 17.04 -29.76
C LEU A 229 -20.29 15.53 -29.93
N PRO A 230 -20.53 15.01 -31.16
CA PRO A 230 -20.70 13.57 -31.38
C PRO A 230 -19.51 12.75 -30.86
N GLU A 231 -18.32 13.36 -30.83
CA GLU A 231 -17.08 12.77 -30.32
C GLU A 231 -17.13 12.54 -28.81
N LEU A 232 -17.97 13.25 -28.07
CA LEU A 232 -18.07 13.12 -26.62
C LEU A 232 -18.98 11.94 -26.20
N ASP A 233 -19.94 11.57 -27.01
CA ASP A 233 -20.82 10.44 -26.71
C ASP A 233 -20.06 9.13 -26.76
N GLY A 234 -20.08 8.39 -25.64
CA GLY A 234 -19.27 7.17 -25.48
C GLY A 234 -17.78 7.42 -25.24
N ALA A 235 -17.35 8.66 -25.06
CA ALA A 235 -15.98 8.96 -24.68
C ALA A 235 -15.73 8.76 -23.18
N VAL A 236 -14.50 8.38 -22.85
CA VAL A 236 -14.01 8.34 -21.46
C VAL A 236 -13.60 9.75 -21.05
N VAL A 237 -14.19 10.24 -19.98
CA VAL A 237 -13.96 11.60 -19.48
C VAL A 237 -13.58 11.60 -18.02
N ASN A 238 -12.79 12.61 -17.63
CA ASN A 238 -12.54 12.95 -16.23
C ASN A 238 -13.43 14.14 -15.85
N VAL A 239 -14.18 14.01 -14.78
CA VAL A 239 -15.21 14.97 -14.35
C VAL A 239 -14.84 15.50 -12.96
N GLU A 240 -14.75 16.81 -12.82
CA GLU A 240 -14.66 17.46 -11.52
C GLU A 240 -16.07 17.59 -10.92
N LEU A 241 -16.25 17.13 -9.67
CA LEU A 241 -17.51 17.24 -8.97
C LEU A 241 -17.76 18.69 -8.53
N THR A 242 -18.82 19.28 -9.03
CA THR A 242 -19.28 20.63 -8.63
C THR A 242 -20.26 20.56 -7.47
N ARG A 243 -20.94 19.44 -7.33
CA ARG A 243 -21.83 19.12 -6.21
C ARG A 243 -21.80 17.63 -5.92
N TYR A 244 -21.56 17.28 -4.68
CA TYR A 244 -21.61 15.90 -4.19
C TYR A 244 -23.06 15.41 -4.07
N PRO A 245 -23.28 14.06 -4.09
CA PRO A 245 -24.63 13.51 -3.93
C PRO A 245 -25.24 13.97 -2.61
N ARG A 246 -26.57 14.15 -2.61
CA ARG A 246 -27.38 14.42 -1.42
C ARG A 246 -28.64 13.56 -1.52
N SER A 247 -29.31 13.36 -0.37
CA SER A 247 -30.56 12.59 -0.32
C SER A 247 -31.53 13.07 -1.41
N GLY A 248 -31.82 12.20 -2.37
CA GLY A 248 -32.70 12.48 -3.49
C GLY A 248 -32.13 13.28 -4.67
N ALA A 249 -30.82 13.63 -4.66
CA ALA A 249 -30.17 14.36 -5.74
C ALA A 249 -28.83 13.72 -6.13
N ALA A 250 -28.63 13.44 -7.41
CA ALA A 250 -27.39 12.92 -7.96
C ALA A 250 -26.25 13.93 -7.82
N ALA A 251 -25.00 13.44 -7.85
CA ALA A 251 -23.83 14.28 -7.98
C ALA A 251 -23.90 15.05 -9.31
N THR A 252 -23.37 16.29 -9.32
CA THR A 252 -23.21 17.03 -10.56
C THR A 252 -21.74 17.37 -10.77
N GLY A 253 -21.32 17.39 -12.03
CA GLY A 253 -19.95 17.66 -12.38
C GLY A 253 -19.75 18.46 -13.65
N ARG A 254 -18.51 18.76 -13.97
CA ARG A 254 -18.09 19.32 -15.27
C ARG A 254 -16.94 18.51 -15.84
N VAL A 255 -16.96 18.29 -17.14
CA VAL A 255 -15.88 17.60 -17.84
C VAL A 255 -14.65 18.50 -17.85
N ILE A 256 -13.53 17.98 -17.33
CA ILE A 256 -12.24 18.67 -17.28
C ILE A 256 -11.22 18.09 -18.24
N GLU A 257 -11.42 16.82 -18.67
CA GLU A 257 -10.50 16.09 -19.54
C GLU A 257 -11.25 15.03 -20.33
N ILE A 258 -10.85 14.82 -21.59
CA ILE A 258 -11.29 13.69 -22.43
C ILE A 258 -10.05 12.79 -22.57
N LEU A 259 -10.20 11.50 -22.20
CA LEU A 259 -9.11 10.54 -22.19
C LEU A 259 -9.00 9.72 -23.48
N GLY A 260 -10.10 9.54 -24.20
CA GLY A 260 -10.20 8.74 -25.41
C GLY A 260 -11.48 7.92 -25.46
N ARG A 261 -11.51 6.86 -26.26
CA ARG A 261 -12.61 5.90 -26.32
C ARG A 261 -12.24 4.60 -25.62
N PRO A 262 -13.24 3.87 -25.09
CA PRO A 262 -12.98 2.51 -24.61
C PRO A 262 -12.35 1.66 -25.72
N GLY A 263 -11.23 0.99 -25.40
CA GLY A 263 -10.48 0.18 -26.35
C GLY A 263 -9.36 0.92 -27.09
N ASP A 264 -9.26 2.25 -27.01
CA ASP A 264 -8.11 2.98 -27.53
C ASP A 264 -6.86 2.62 -26.70
N LEU A 265 -5.71 2.55 -27.37
CA LEU A 265 -4.45 2.15 -26.75
C LEU A 265 -4.08 3.08 -25.57
N GLY A 266 -3.86 2.50 -24.39
CA GLY A 266 -3.45 3.21 -23.19
C GLY A 266 -4.56 4.00 -22.46
N VAL A 267 -5.79 4.03 -22.96
CA VAL A 267 -6.92 4.69 -22.28
C VAL A 267 -7.28 3.99 -20.97
N ASP A 268 -7.14 2.68 -20.91
CA ASP A 268 -7.30 1.89 -19.70
C ASP A 268 -6.31 2.32 -18.59
N THR A 269 -5.03 2.53 -18.94
CA THR A 269 -4.02 3.07 -18.02
C THR A 269 -4.39 4.48 -17.56
N GLU A 270 -4.85 5.35 -18.48
CA GLU A 270 -5.30 6.70 -18.13
C GLU A 270 -6.52 6.69 -17.19
N ILE A 271 -7.46 5.76 -17.38
CA ILE A 271 -8.60 5.57 -16.48
C ILE A 271 -8.11 5.20 -15.07
N ILE A 272 -7.21 4.23 -14.95
CA ILE A 272 -6.67 3.79 -13.66
C ILE A 272 -5.93 4.93 -12.95
N ILE A 273 -5.09 5.68 -13.66
CA ILE A 273 -4.37 6.84 -13.12
C ILE A 273 -5.36 7.84 -12.49
N ARG A 274 -6.44 8.21 -13.20
CA ARG A 274 -7.45 9.18 -12.68
C ARG A 274 -8.31 8.57 -11.58
N LYS A 275 -8.70 7.32 -11.73
CA LYS A 275 -9.53 6.60 -10.75
C LYS A 275 -8.84 6.49 -9.38
N HIS A 276 -7.53 6.25 -9.37
CA HIS A 276 -6.73 6.17 -8.17
C HIS A 276 -6.14 7.52 -7.75
N HIS A 277 -6.52 8.63 -8.42
CA HIS A 277 -6.01 9.97 -8.15
C HIS A 277 -4.48 10.04 -8.08
N LEU A 278 -3.80 9.31 -8.98
CA LEU A 278 -2.34 9.36 -9.07
C LEU A 278 -1.91 10.69 -9.71
N PRO A 279 -0.92 11.39 -9.13
CA PRO A 279 -0.36 12.59 -9.77
C PRO A 279 0.38 12.20 -11.05
N TYR A 280 -0.13 12.59 -12.22
CA TYR A 280 0.39 12.16 -13.53
C TYR A 280 1.13 13.26 -14.30
N SER A 281 0.99 14.51 -13.89
CA SER A 281 1.67 15.64 -14.52
C SER A 281 2.49 16.41 -13.50
N PHE A 282 3.60 16.99 -13.93
CA PHE A 282 4.41 17.89 -13.11
C PHE A 282 4.05 19.34 -13.43
N SER A 283 4.05 20.20 -12.43
CA SER A 283 3.89 21.63 -12.65
C SER A 283 5.10 22.24 -13.40
N ALA A 284 4.88 23.38 -14.05
CA ALA A 284 5.96 24.07 -14.75
C ALA A 284 7.13 24.45 -13.81
N GLU A 285 6.82 24.80 -12.56
CA GLU A 285 7.83 25.14 -11.54
C GLU A 285 8.70 23.93 -11.19
N VAL A 286 8.09 22.74 -11.05
CA VAL A 286 8.80 21.48 -10.77
C VAL A 286 9.68 21.09 -11.94
N LEU A 287 9.17 21.17 -13.18
CA LEU A 287 9.96 20.86 -14.38
C LEU A 287 11.13 21.82 -14.52
N GLN A 288 10.92 23.12 -14.33
CA GLN A 288 11.98 24.12 -14.39
C GLN A 288 13.06 23.89 -13.32
N GLU A 289 12.67 23.56 -12.08
CA GLU A 289 13.64 23.22 -11.03
C GLU A 289 14.43 21.96 -11.40
N ALA A 290 13.77 20.92 -11.93
CA ALA A 290 14.43 19.70 -12.36
C ALA A 290 15.47 19.97 -13.46
N GLU A 291 15.13 20.73 -14.48
CA GLU A 291 16.04 21.11 -15.57
C GLU A 291 17.25 21.93 -15.07
N GLN A 292 17.02 22.87 -14.16
CA GLN A 292 18.10 23.66 -13.55
C GLN A 292 19.07 22.79 -12.75
N ARG A 293 18.59 21.69 -12.15
CA ARG A 293 19.40 20.75 -11.38
C ARG A 293 20.04 19.66 -12.19
N ALA A 294 19.47 19.29 -13.33
CA ALA A 294 19.95 18.21 -14.20
C ALA A 294 21.17 18.65 -15.03
N LYS A 295 22.25 19.06 -14.35
CA LYS A 295 23.52 19.46 -14.98
C LYS A 295 24.60 18.42 -14.71
N PRO A 296 25.55 18.22 -15.64
CA PRO A 296 26.69 17.35 -15.43
C PRO A 296 27.43 17.68 -14.14
N VAL A 297 27.96 16.65 -13.49
CA VAL A 297 28.67 16.79 -12.21
C VAL A 297 29.91 17.66 -12.37
N SER A 298 29.93 18.79 -11.68
CA SER A 298 31.05 19.75 -11.69
C SER A 298 32.17 19.31 -10.75
N GLU A 299 33.36 19.94 -10.90
CA GLU A 299 34.50 19.72 -10.00
C GLU A 299 34.16 20.11 -8.55
N GLY A 300 33.43 21.20 -8.37
CA GLY A 300 33.01 21.68 -7.07
C GLY A 300 32.10 20.67 -6.34
N GLU A 301 31.25 19.94 -7.07
CA GLU A 301 30.38 18.91 -6.51
C GLU A 301 31.11 17.60 -6.18
N ARG A 302 32.26 17.36 -6.84
CA ARG A 302 33.16 16.24 -6.52
C ARG A 302 34.03 16.49 -5.30
N ALA A 303 34.30 17.76 -5.01
CA ALA A 303 35.17 18.15 -3.90
C ALA A 303 34.62 17.62 -2.56
N GLY A 304 35.48 16.94 -1.77
CA GLY A 304 35.12 16.36 -0.49
C GLY A 304 34.38 15.01 -0.58
N ARG A 305 34.15 14.46 -1.76
CA ARG A 305 33.59 13.12 -1.98
C ARG A 305 34.71 12.12 -2.24
N GLU A 306 34.49 10.88 -1.84
CA GLU A 306 35.40 9.77 -2.11
C GLU A 306 35.33 9.34 -3.59
N ASP A 307 36.47 9.16 -4.25
CA ASP A 307 36.53 8.86 -5.67
C ASP A 307 36.61 7.35 -5.93
N PHE A 308 35.53 6.77 -6.41
CA PHE A 308 35.41 5.35 -6.78
C PHE A 308 35.43 5.09 -8.29
N ARG A 309 35.70 6.10 -9.12
CA ARG A 309 35.63 6.00 -10.60
C ARG A 309 36.63 5.02 -11.19
N HIS A 310 37.64 4.63 -10.46
CA HIS A 310 38.66 3.66 -10.86
C HIS A 310 38.22 2.20 -10.71
N LEU A 311 37.10 1.93 -10.01
CA LEU A 311 36.59 0.60 -9.76
C LEU A 311 35.65 0.12 -10.87
N ALA A 312 35.62 -1.19 -11.12
CA ALA A 312 34.71 -1.82 -12.07
C ALA A 312 33.29 -1.98 -11.48
N ILE A 313 32.68 -0.85 -11.11
CA ILE A 313 31.32 -0.78 -10.56
C ILE A 313 30.32 -0.97 -11.69
N VAL A 314 29.26 -1.71 -11.46
CA VAL A 314 28.20 -1.98 -12.45
C VAL A 314 26.82 -1.74 -11.86
N THR A 315 25.86 -1.35 -12.69
CA THR A 315 24.44 -1.45 -12.41
C THR A 315 23.89 -2.75 -12.99
N ILE A 316 22.91 -3.39 -12.33
CA ILE A 316 22.29 -4.64 -12.79
C ILE A 316 20.78 -4.52 -12.58
N ASP A 317 20.03 -4.34 -13.67
CA ASP A 317 18.62 -4.00 -13.65
C ASP A 317 17.82 -4.81 -14.69
N GLY A 318 16.50 -4.62 -14.74
CA GLY A 318 15.66 -5.14 -15.82
C GLY A 318 15.98 -4.50 -17.18
N GLU A 319 15.58 -5.16 -18.26
CA GLU A 319 15.87 -4.74 -19.63
C GLU A 319 15.30 -3.35 -19.96
N THR A 320 14.12 -3.04 -19.44
CA THR A 320 13.37 -1.79 -19.71
C THR A 320 13.66 -0.67 -18.73
N ALA A 321 14.38 -0.94 -17.64
CA ALA A 321 14.71 0.05 -16.62
C ALA A 321 15.57 1.19 -17.20
N ARG A 322 15.30 2.42 -16.72
CA ARG A 322 16.03 3.66 -17.11
C ARG A 322 16.51 4.46 -15.91
N ASP A 323 15.98 4.19 -14.74
CA ASP A 323 16.19 4.85 -13.46
C ASP A 323 17.07 3.96 -12.55
N PHE A 324 18.37 3.90 -12.86
CA PHE A 324 19.31 3.06 -12.13
C PHE A 324 19.65 3.69 -10.80
N ASP A 325 19.02 3.21 -9.74
CA ASP A 325 19.18 3.70 -8.37
C ASP A 325 20.50 3.22 -7.74
N ASP A 326 20.91 1.97 -8.05
CA ASP A 326 22.00 1.28 -7.36
C ASP A 326 23.08 0.75 -8.32
N ALA A 327 24.31 0.74 -7.80
CA ALA A 327 25.45 0.14 -8.45
C ALA A 327 26.30 -0.59 -7.40
N VAL A 328 26.92 -1.70 -7.82
CA VAL A 328 27.56 -2.63 -6.90
C VAL A 328 28.97 -3.00 -7.33
N TYR A 329 29.82 -3.28 -6.33
CA TYR A 329 31.16 -3.80 -6.52
C TYR A 329 31.49 -4.80 -5.42
N VAL A 330 32.12 -5.92 -5.75
CA VAL A 330 32.57 -6.95 -4.80
C VAL A 330 34.00 -7.38 -5.11
N GLU A 331 34.83 -7.37 -4.07
CA GLU A 331 36.17 -7.95 -4.13
C GLU A 331 36.45 -8.90 -2.96
N ARG A 332 37.42 -9.77 -3.16
CA ARG A 332 37.95 -10.64 -2.10
C ARG A 332 39.03 -9.92 -1.31
N LEU A 333 38.88 -9.92 0.01
CA LEU A 333 39.90 -9.49 0.91
C LEU A 333 40.92 -10.64 1.16
N PRO A 334 42.22 -10.45 0.92
CA PRO A 334 43.22 -11.44 1.22
C PRO A 334 43.39 -11.66 2.75
N ALA A 335 43.84 -12.86 3.13
CA ALA A 335 44.24 -13.10 4.53
C ALA A 335 45.40 -12.18 4.87
N GLN A 336 45.26 -11.39 5.89
CA GLN A 336 46.31 -10.59 6.52
C GLN A 336 46.52 -11.07 7.94
N ALA A 337 47.70 -10.77 8.53
CA ALA A 337 48.00 -11.16 9.92
C ALA A 337 46.90 -10.68 10.87
N GLY A 338 46.14 -11.62 11.46
CA GLY A 338 45.03 -11.37 12.37
C GLY A 338 43.65 -11.22 11.69
N ARG A 339 43.53 -11.32 10.37
CA ARG A 339 42.24 -11.34 9.63
C ARG A 339 42.18 -12.56 8.71
N SER A 340 41.10 -13.34 8.80
CA SER A 340 40.80 -14.39 7.86
C SER A 340 40.42 -13.78 6.49
N ASN A 341 40.55 -14.57 5.40
CA ASN A 341 39.96 -14.20 4.08
C ASN A 341 38.53 -13.70 4.24
N GLY A 342 38.19 -12.68 3.49
CA GLY A 342 36.87 -12.08 3.61
C GLY A 342 36.39 -11.49 2.28
N TRP A 343 35.39 -10.64 2.37
CA TRP A 343 34.76 -9.99 1.23
C TRP A 343 34.57 -8.51 1.53
N HIS A 344 34.81 -7.67 0.52
CA HIS A 344 34.45 -6.27 0.55
C HIS A 344 33.34 -6.02 -0.45
N LEU A 345 32.20 -5.57 0.04
CA LEU A 345 31.02 -5.19 -0.74
C LEU A 345 30.85 -3.68 -0.70
N GLN A 346 30.74 -3.08 -1.87
CA GLN A 346 30.36 -1.68 -2.00
C GLN A 346 28.99 -1.60 -2.67
N VAL A 347 28.06 -0.86 -2.05
CA VAL A 347 26.75 -0.51 -2.60
C VAL A 347 26.69 1.01 -2.73
N HIS A 348 26.53 1.48 -3.93
CA HIS A 348 26.50 2.89 -4.29
C HIS A 348 25.11 3.27 -4.76
N ILE A 349 24.46 4.18 -4.04
CA ILE A 349 23.09 4.62 -4.33
C ILE A 349 23.12 6.06 -4.83
N ALA A 350 22.35 6.34 -5.87
CA ALA A 350 22.21 7.68 -6.43
C ALA A 350 21.93 8.73 -5.36
N ASP A 351 22.75 9.78 -5.28
CA ASP A 351 22.59 10.86 -4.30
C ASP A 351 21.49 11.84 -4.72
N VAL A 352 20.26 11.35 -4.78
CA VAL A 352 19.05 12.13 -5.12
C VAL A 352 18.87 13.32 -4.18
N ALA A 353 19.26 13.17 -2.90
CA ALA A 353 19.20 14.25 -1.92
C ALA A 353 20.10 15.45 -2.22
N HIS A 354 21.05 15.32 -3.13
CA HIS A 354 21.85 16.43 -3.66
C HIS A 354 21.01 17.34 -4.58
N TYR A 355 20.15 16.73 -5.39
CA TYR A 355 19.34 17.41 -6.41
C TYR A 355 18.00 17.87 -5.86
N VAL A 356 17.32 17.03 -5.09
CA VAL A 356 15.99 17.28 -4.51
C VAL A 356 16.14 17.84 -3.10
N ARG A 357 16.11 19.18 -3.00
CA ARG A 357 16.32 19.89 -1.73
C ARG A 357 15.02 20.07 -0.97
N THR A 358 15.07 19.89 0.35
CA THR A 358 13.94 19.96 1.26
C THR A 358 13.14 21.26 1.12
N GLY A 359 11.81 21.15 1.06
CA GLY A 359 10.85 22.25 1.04
C GLY A 359 10.75 23.00 -0.31
N ARG A 360 11.47 22.57 -1.34
CA ARG A 360 11.37 23.11 -2.70
C ARG A 360 10.19 22.48 -3.44
N PRO A 361 9.73 23.10 -4.56
CA PRO A 361 8.63 22.53 -5.37
C PRO A 361 8.86 21.07 -5.77
N LEU A 362 10.06 20.71 -6.16
CA LEU A 362 10.44 19.34 -6.53
C LEU A 362 10.31 18.36 -5.35
N ASP A 363 10.68 18.77 -4.15
CA ASP A 363 10.53 17.96 -2.93
C ASP A 363 9.06 17.82 -2.51
N GLN A 364 8.29 18.87 -2.61
CA GLN A 364 6.85 18.86 -2.30
C GLN A 364 6.10 17.91 -3.23
N GLU A 365 6.43 17.95 -4.52
CA GLU A 365 5.86 17.04 -5.52
C GLU A 365 6.28 15.59 -5.29
N ALA A 366 7.55 15.33 -4.98
CA ALA A 366 8.04 14.00 -4.65
C ALA A 366 7.35 13.42 -3.39
N ARG A 367 7.12 14.24 -2.36
CA ARG A 367 6.36 13.85 -1.17
C ARG A 367 4.89 13.54 -1.49
N LEU A 368 4.25 14.35 -2.32
CA LEU A 368 2.86 14.14 -2.76
C LEU A 368 2.70 12.80 -3.50
N ARG A 369 3.65 12.46 -4.35
CA ARG A 369 3.68 11.19 -5.09
C ARG A 369 4.01 10.02 -4.18
N GLY A 370 4.96 10.19 -3.28
CA GLY A 370 5.43 9.21 -2.31
C GLY A 370 6.23 8.06 -2.91
N THR A 371 5.82 7.58 -4.09
CA THR A 371 6.49 6.52 -4.86
C THR A 371 6.23 6.68 -6.36
N SER A 372 7.10 6.10 -7.20
CA SER A 372 6.78 5.85 -8.61
C SER A 372 5.77 4.71 -8.73
N VAL A 373 4.98 4.71 -9.80
CA VAL A 373 4.00 3.67 -10.13
C VAL A 373 4.36 3.06 -11.48
N TYR A 374 4.44 1.73 -11.56
CA TYR A 374 4.90 1.03 -12.75
C TYR A 374 3.77 0.23 -13.39
N PHE A 375 3.27 0.73 -14.50
CA PHE A 375 2.30 0.02 -15.31
C PHE A 375 2.99 -0.79 -16.41
N PRO A 376 2.35 -1.82 -16.96
CA PRO A 376 2.96 -2.63 -18.01
C PRO A 376 3.41 -1.84 -19.26
N ASP A 377 2.70 -0.76 -19.59
CA ASP A 377 2.93 0.09 -20.75
C ASP A 377 3.76 1.35 -20.45
N ARG A 378 3.75 1.85 -19.22
CA ARG A 378 4.44 3.08 -18.81
C ARG A 378 4.68 3.17 -17.31
N ALA A 379 5.55 4.10 -16.91
CA ALA A 379 5.71 4.48 -15.51
C ALA A 379 5.15 5.89 -15.25
N VAL A 380 4.60 6.08 -14.04
CA VAL A 380 4.30 7.41 -13.48
C VAL A 380 5.38 7.70 -12.44
N PRO A 381 6.45 8.45 -12.81
CA PRO A 381 7.62 8.57 -11.96
C PRO A 381 7.40 9.53 -10.80
N MET A 382 8.10 9.30 -9.68
CA MET A 382 8.12 10.20 -8.52
C MET A 382 8.81 11.52 -8.84
N LEU A 383 9.85 11.48 -9.67
CA LEU A 383 10.64 12.64 -10.08
C LEU A 383 10.56 12.85 -11.60
N PRO A 384 10.67 14.09 -12.10
CA PRO A 384 10.75 14.35 -13.55
C PRO A 384 11.88 13.55 -14.22
N GLU A 385 11.66 13.14 -15.47
CA GLU A 385 12.59 12.29 -16.22
C GLU A 385 14.01 12.89 -16.37
N ALA A 386 14.13 14.21 -16.42
CA ALA A 386 15.41 14.88 -16.42
C ALA A 386 16.30 14.48 -15.23
N LEU A 387 15.69 14.14 -14.10
CA LEU A 387 16.36 13.64 -12.91
C LEU A 387 16.29 12.11 -12.83
N SER A 388 15.11 11.50 -12.86
CA SER A 388 14.95 10.06 -12.64
C SER A 388 15.70 9.22 -13.68
N ASN A 389 15.47 9.49 -14.96
CA ASN A 389 16.15 8.81 -16.07
C ASN A 389 17.44 9.51 -16.50
N GLY A 390 17.62 10.76 -16.07
CA GLY A 390 18.72 11.63 -16.45
C GLY A 390 19.86 11.65 -15.45
N MET A 391 19.90 12.70 -14.62
CA MET A 391 21.06 13.03 -13.80
C MET A 391 21.24 12.11 -12.59
N CYS A 392 20.15 11.63 -12.00
CA CYS A 392 20.21 10.72 -10.85
C CYS A 392 20.56 9.28 -11.28
N SER A 393 20.07 8.83 -12.46
CA SER A 393 20.31 7.48 -12.94
C SER A 393 21.81 7.19 -13.11
N LEU A 394 22.30 6.08 -12.54
CA LEU A 394 23.73 5.69 -12.54
C LEU A 394 24.16 5.11 -13.87
N LYS A 395 24.01 5.93 -14.93
CA LYS A 395 24.35 5.55 -16.31
C LYS A 395 25.82 5.19 -16.48
N PRO A 396 26.14 4.22 -17.36
CA PRO A 396 27.51 3.81 -17.59
C PRO A 396 28.35 4.93 -18.19
N ARG A 397 29.62 4.99 -17.79
CA ARG A 397 30.66 5.90 -18.31
C ARG A 397 30.42 7.39 -18.04
N GLU A 398 29.50 7.73 -17.18
CA GLU A 398 29.22 9.09 -16.73
C GLU A 398 29.52 9.24 -15.24
N ASP A 399 30.04 10.42 -14.83
CA ASP A 399 30.26 10.73 -13.43
C ASP A 399 28.91 10.90 -12.73
N ARG A 400 28.71 10.19 -11.61
CA ARG A 400 27.50 10.24 -10.81
C ARG A 400 27.83 10.38 -9.34
N LEU A 401 27.05 11.25 -8.68
CA LEU A 401 27.13 11.43 -7.23
C LEU A 401 26.35 10.33 -6.53
N VAL A 402 26.98 9.74 -5.51
CA VAL A 402 26.39 8.62 -4.76
C VAL A 402 26.55 8.80 -3.25
N MET A 403 25.66 8.14 -2.52
CA MET A 403 25.82 7.75 -1.13
C MET A 403 26.21 6.28 -1.12
N SER A 404 27.39 5.98 -0.54
CA SER A 404 27.99 4.66 -0.61
C SER A 404 27.97 3.97 0.74
N VAL A 405 27.67 2.69 0.76
CA VAL A 405 27.78 1.79 1.91
C VAL A 405 28.86 0.77 1.61
N LEU A 406 29.95 0.82 2.37
CA LEU A 406 31.13 -0.02 2.25
C LEU A 406 31.11 -1.03 3.38
N MET A 407 31.07 -2.31 3.09
CA MET A 407 30.87 -3.36 4.06
C MET A 407 31.93 -4.44 3.93
N ASP A 408 32.57 -4.81 5.05
CA ASP A 408 33.48 -5.95 5.11
C ASP A 408 32.78 -7.14 5.76
N PHE A 409 32.96 -8.30 5.15
CA PHE A 409 32.43 -9.58 5.65
C PHE A 409 33.58 -10.56 5.83
N ASP A 410 33.48 -11.44 6.83
CA ASP A 410 34.38 -12.57 6.97
C ASP A 410 34.11 -13.67 5.93
N ALA A 411 34.90 -14.72 5.95
CA ALA A 411 34.76 -15.85 5.04
C ALA A 411 33.41 -16.58 5.15
N ALA A 412 32.75 -16.45 6.30
CA ALA A 412 31.41 -17.03 6.55
C ALA A 412 30.26 -16.07 6.25
N GLY A 413 30.52 -14.89 5.68
CA GLY A 413 29.51 -13.89 5.35
C GLY A 413 28.97 -13.12 6.57
N ARG A 414 29.69 -13.08 7.71
CA ARG A 414 29.35 -12.25 8.85
C ARG A 414 29.92 -10.85 8.67
N GLN A 415 29.05 -9.83 8.72
CA GLN A 415 29.47 -8.44 8.63
C GLN A 415 30.40 -8.06 9.78
N GLN A 416 31.58 -7.57 9.44
CA GLN A 416 32.61 -7.14 10.40
C GLN A 416 32.59 -5.63 10.58
N SER A 417 32.42 -4.89 9.48
CA SER A 417 32.38 -3.43 9.47
C SER A 417 31.37 -2.92 8.47
N ALA A 418 30.91 -1.67 8.67
CA ALA A 418 30.17 -0.90 7.69
C ALA A 418 30.55 0.57 7.83
N ARG A 419 30.83 1.23 6.72
CA ARG A 419 31.14 2.65 6.63
C ARG A 419 30.28 3.30 5.56
N MET A 420 29.72 4.46 5.84
CA MET A 420 28.93 5.26 4.91
C MET A 420 29.73 6.49 4.50
N THR A 421 29.68 6.84 3.23
CA THR A 421 30.38 8.00 2.69
C THR A 421 29.65 8.58 1.47
N ALA A 422 29.83 9.88 1.24
CA ALA A 422 29.43 10.49 -0.03
C ALA A 422 30.56 10.24 -1.05
N GLY A 423 30.21 9.76 -2.23
CA GLY A 423 31.17 9.40 -3.26
C GLY A 423 30.83 9.92 -4.64
N VAL A 424 31.76 9.68 -5.56
CA VAL A 424 31.55 9.82 -7.00
C VAL A 424 31.97 8.52 -7.68
N ILE A 425 31.12 8.01 -8.54
CA ILE A 425 31.36 6.79 -9.35
C ILE A 425 31.30 7.11 -10.84
N ARG A 426 31.86 6.20 -11.62
CA ARG A 426 31.62 6.07 -13.04
C ARG A 426 31.37 4.60 -13.33
N SER A 427 30.11 4.23 -13.49
CA SER A 427 29.72 2.85 -13.76
C SER A 427 30.40 2.34 -15.01
N ALA A 428 31.01 1.15 -14.94
CA ALA A 428 31.73 0.56 -16.05
C ALA A 428 30.77 0.10 -17.16
N GLU A 429 29.64 -0.50 -16.77
CA GLU A 429 28.67 -1.04 -17.70
C GLU A 429 27.27 -1.08 -17.04
N ARG A 430 26.22 -0.93 -17.86
CA ARG A 430 24.85 -1.25 -17.49
C ARG A 430 24.58 -2.70 -17.87
N MET A 431 24.40 -3.54 -16.86
CA MET A 431 24.08 -4.95 -17.01
C MET A 431 22.58 -5.20 -16.86
N THR A 432 22.10 -6.29 -17.46
CA THR A 432 20.74 -6.79 -17.21
C THR A 432 20.80 -8.06 -16.39
N TYR A 433 19.72 -8.35 -15.66
CA TYR A 433 19.60 -9.61 -14.90
C TYR A 433 19.81 -10.83 -15.81
N THR A 434 19.26 -10.81 -17.03
CA THR A 434 19.43 -11.85 -18.02
C THR A 434 20.90 -12.04 -18.43
N ASN A 435 21.61 -10.96 -18.75
CA ASN A 435 22.99 -11.04 -19.20
C ASN A 435 23.93 -11.51 -18.08
N VAL A 436 23.74 -11.01 -16.85
CA VAL A 436 24.53 -11.47 -15.70
C VAL A 436 24.25 -12.93 -15.41
N ASN A 437 22.98 -13.37 -15.49
CA ASN A 437 22.62 -14.76 -15.29
C ASN A 437 23.30 -15.68 -16.31
N LYS A 438 23.29 -15.33 -17.63
CA LYS A 438 23.99 -16.07 -18.68
C LYS A 438 25.50 -16.20 -18.41
N VAL A 439 26.16 -15.10 -17.98
CA VAL A 439 27.56 -15.14 -17.57
C VAL A 439 27.79 -16.11 -16.40
N LEU A 440 26.91 -16.12 -15.42
CA LEU A 440 26.98 -16.97 -14.22
C LEU A 440 26.67 -18.44 -14.52
N GLU A 441 25.91 -18.74 -15.57
CA GLU A 441 25.59 -20.07 -16.06
C GLU A 441 26.67 -20.64 -17.00
N GLY A 442 27.63 -19.80 -17.45
CA GLY A 442 28.75 -20.27 -18.26
C GLY A 442 28.59 -20.03 -19.76
N ASP A 443 27.67 -19.17 -20.18
CA ASP A 443 27.53 -18.77 -21.59
C ASP A 443 28.83 -18.18 -22.11
N VAL A 444 29.44 -18.85 -23.10
CA VAL A 444 30.78 -18.54 -23.62
C VAL A 444 30.80 -17.18 -24.33
N GLU A 445 29.75 -16.83 -25.04
CA GLU A 445 29.63 -15.56 -25.74
C GLU A 445 29.53 -14.40 -24.76
N MET A 446 28.68 -14.52 -23.78
CA MET A 446 28.50 -13.50 -22.74
C MET A 446 29.76 -13.35 -21.87
N ILE A 447 30.42 -14.43 -21.51
CA ILE A 447 31.72 -14.38 -20.81
C ILE A 447 32.77 -13.67 -21.63
N ARG A 448 32.86 -13.91 -22.94
CA ARG A 448 33.80 -13.23 -23.84
C ARG A 448 33.46 -11.73 -23.95
N ARG A 449 32.20 -11.40 -24.12
CA ARG A 449 31.72 -10.02 -24.21
C ARG A 449 32.05 -9.22 -22.95
N TYR A 450 31.87 -9.80 -21.76
CA TYR A 450 32.09 -9.15 -20.48
C TYR A 450 33.29 -9.71 -19.73
N ALA A 451 34.38 -10.08 -20.47
CA ALA A 451 35.53 -10.79 -19.89
C ALA A 451 36.18 -10.08 -18.71
N LEU A 452 36.19 -8.73 -18.70
CA LEU A 452 36.72 -7.95 -17.58
C LEU A 452 35.82 -7.97 -16.32
N LEU A 453 34.51 -8.15 -16.52
CA LEU A 453 33.51 -8.11 -15.44
C LEU A 453 33.15 -9.52 -14.92
N ALA A 454 33.33 -10.58 -15.74
CA ALA A 454 32.94 -11.92 -15.38
C ALA A 454 33.55 -12.43 -14.04
N PRO A 455 34.81 -12.13 -13.68
CA PRO A 455 35.36 -12.50 -12.38
C PRO A 455 34.64 -11.79 -11.20
N HIS A 456 34.19 -10.53 -11.40
CA HIS A 456 33.45 -9.78 -10.38
C HIS A 456 32.06 -10.40 -10.17
N PHE A 457 31.35 -10.81 -11.22
CA PHE A 457 30.05 -11.49 -11.10
C PHE A 457 30.17 -12.82 -10.34
N GLN A 458 31.26 -13.57 -10.57
CA GLN A 458 31.50 -14.80 -9.80
C GLN A 458 31.74 -14.51 -8.30
N ASN A 459 32.43 -13.43 -7.97
CA ASN A 459 32.60 -12.97 -6.59
C ASN A 459 31.27 -12.53 -5.98
N MET A 460 30.47 -11.76 -6.71
CA MET A 460 29.12 -11.33 -6.30
C MET A 460 28.24 -12.54 -6.01
N LYS A 461 28.18 -13.55 -6.89
CA LYS A 461 27.43 -14.78 -6.68
C LYS A 461 27.86 -15.50 -5.40
N LYS A 462 29.18 -15.65 -5.17
CA LYS A 462 29.69 -16.34 -3.97
C LYS A 462 29.31 -15.62 -2.69
N LEU A 463 29.44 -14.30 -2.65
CA LEU A 463 29.05 -13.50 -1.49
C LEU A 463 27.53 -13.54 -1.27
N ALA A 464 26.75 -13.34 -2.30
CA ALA A 464 25.28 -13.38 -2.21
C ALA A 464 24.76 -14.71 -1.65
N LEU A 465 25.33 -15.84 -2.08
CA LEU A 465 24.97 -17.15 -1.55
C LEU A 465 25.30 -17.28 -0.06
N LEU A 466 26.42 -16.71 0.41
CA LEU A 466 26.77 -16.70 1.83
C LEU A 466 25.79 -15.82 2.63
N LEU A 467 25.45 -14.63 2.13
CA LEU A 467 24.50 -13.72 2.78
C LEU A 467 23.11 -14.36 2.86
N SER A 468 22.65 -14.97 1.78
CA SER A 468 21.35 -15.67 1.71
C SER A 468 21.31 -16.85 2.69
N ALA A 469 22.37 -17.64 2.76
CA ALA A 469 22.46 -18.76 3.72
C ALA A 469 22.33 -18.24 5.15
N ARG A 470 23.04 -17.17 5.49
CA ARG A 470 22.95 -16.59 6.82
C ARG A 470 21.60 -15.97 7.14
N ARG A 471 20.98 -15.28 6.19
CA ARG A 471 19.62 -14.76 6.33
C ARG A 471 18.64 -15.90 6.61
N ASN A 472 18.81 -17.00 5.91
CA ASN A 472 18.02 -18.21 6.12
C ASN A 472 18.24 -18.84 7.51
N GLU A 473 19.48 -18.82 8.05
CA GLU A 473 19.77 -19.27 9.42
C GLU A 473 19.05 -18.41 10.46
N HIS A 474 18.92 -17.09 10.23
CA HIS A 474 18.20 -16.18 11.11
C HIS A 474 16.68 -16.29 11.02
N GLY A 475 16.15 -17.05 10.06
CA GLY A 475 14.73 -17.36 9.96
C GLY A 475 13.97 -16.51 8.96
N SER A 476 14.64 -15.86 8.02
CA SER A 476 13.95 -15.15 6.93
C SER A 476 12.95 -16.03 6.19
N ILE A 477 11.77 -15.49 5.94
CA ILE A 477 10.71 -16.12 5.16
C ILE A 477 10.92 -15.67 3.71
N ASP A 478 11.25 -16.59 2.82
CA ASP A 478 11.39 -16.34 1.38
C ASP A 478 10.26 -17.05 0.64
N PHE A 479 9.29 -16.27 0.16
CA PHE A 479 8.21 -16.79 -0.68
C PHE A 479 8.63 -16.63 -2.14
N ASP A 480 8.77 -17.75 -2.84
CA ASP A 480 9.01 -17.76 -4.29
C ASP A 480 7.66 -17.79 -5.02
N LEU A 481 6.91 -16.68 -4.90
CA LEU A 481 5.64 -16.53 -5.59
C LEU A 481 5.89 -15.79 -6.91
N PRO A 482 5.64 -16.44 -8.05
CA PRO A 482 5.79 -15.81 -9.34
C PRO A 482 4.71 -14.72 -9.53
N GLU A 483 5.08 -13.63 -10.22
CA GLU A 483 4.19 -12.56 -10.62
C GLU A 483 3.87 -12.64 -12.11
N PRO A 484 2.66 -12.25 -12.55
CA PRO A 484 2.33 -12.19 -13.96
C PRO A 484 3.12 -11.08 -14.66
N VAL A 485 3.67 -11.38 -15.81
CA VAL A 485 4.33 -10.41 -16.71
C VAL A 485 3.61 -10.43 -18.04
N ILE A 486 3.15 -9.26 -18.49
CA ILE A 486 2.52 -9.11 -19.80
C ILE A 486 3.61 -8.86 -20.84
N GLU A 487 3.60 -9.65 -21.90
CA GLU A 487 4.46 -9.47 -23.06
C GLU A 487 3.71 -8.71 -24.15
N PHE A 488 4.39 -7.73 -24.76
CA PHE A 488 3.83 -6.90 -25.81
C PHE A 488 4.59 -7.11 -27.12
N ASP A 489 3.89 -7.00 -28.24
CA ASP A 489 4.51 -6.89 -29.57
C ASP A 489 5.06 -5.48 -29.82
N GLU A 490 5.68 -5.27 -30.99
CA GLU A 490 6.21 -3.97 -31.42
C GLU A 490 5.11 -2.90 -31.57
N GLN A 491 3.85 -3.31 -31.71
CA GLN A 491 2.68 -2.44 -31.81
C GLN A 491 2.00 -2.22 -30.46
N GLN A 492 2.64 -2.62 -29.35
CA GLN A 492 2.10 -2.51 -27.99
C GLN A 492 0.82 -3.32 -27.75
N ARG A 493 0.55 -4.38 -28.51
CA ARG A 493 -0.54 -5.31 -28.26
C ARG A 493 -0.04 -6.45 -27.38
N MET A 494 -0.89 -6.89 -26.48
CA MET A 494 -0.58 -8.05 -25.61
C MET A 494 -0.51 -9.32 -26.47
N ILE A 495 0.58 -10.06 -26.28
CA ILE A 495 0.81 -11.35 -26.97
C ILE A 495 0.78 -12.52 -26.02
N ASN A 496 1.16 -12.31 -24.76
CA ASN A 496 1.22 -13.38 -23.78
C ASN A 496 1.21 -12.85 -22.33
N ILE A 497 0.85 -13.73 -21.39
CA ILE A 497 1.01 -13.49 -19.95
C ILE A 497 1.86 -14.62 -19.39
N THR A 498 3.09 -14.29 -19.04
CA THR A 498 4.08 -15.24 -18.54
C THR A 498 4.35 -15.06 -17.05
N ARG A 499 5.14 -15.94 -16.47
CA ARG A 499 5.60 -15.84 -15.08
C ARG A 499 6.92 -15.11 -15.01
N SER A 500 7.07 -14.21 -14.05
CA SER A 500 8.38 -13.63 -13.76
C SER A 500 9.37 -14.72 -13.31
N GLU A 501 10.55 -14.74 -13.93
CA GLU A 501 11.63 -15.63 -13.50
C GLU A 501 12.58 -14.90 -12.56
N ARG A 502 12.70 -15.37 -11.33
CA ARG A 502 13.66 -14.87 -10.34
C ARG A 502 14.96 -15.68 -10.41
N ASN A 503 15.87 -15.27 -11.28
CA ASN A 503 17.17 -15.93 -11.46
C ASN A 503 18.21 -15.50 -10.41
N ILE A 504 19.45 -16.08 -10.49
CA ILE A 504 20.49 -15.79 -9.50
C ILE A 504 20.95 -14.33 -9.52
N ALA A 505 20.85 -13.63 -10.64
CA ALA A 505 21.23 -12.22 -10.73
C ALA A 505 20.24 -11.29 -9.95
N HIS A 506 18.94 -11.60 -9.95
CA HIS A 506 17.97 -10.92 -9.09
C HIS A 506 18.30 -11.13 -7.61
N ARG A 507 18.56 -12.38 -7.23
CA ARG A 507 18.86 -12.74 -5.84
C ARG A 507 20.12 -12.07 -5.31
N LEU A 508 21.16 -11.92 -6.14
CA LEU A 508 22.40 -11.28 -5.69
C LEU A 508 22.23 -9.78 -5.42
N ILE A 509 21.49 -9.06 -6.27
CA ILE A 509 21.20 -7.64 -6.04
C ILE A 509 20.32 -7.48 -4.81
N GLU A 510 19.28 -8.30 -4.67
CA GLU A 510 18.42 -8.28 -3.48
C GLU A 510 19.22 -8.45 -2.20
N GLU A 511 20.11 -9.46 -2.08
CA GLU A 511 20.92 -9.66 -0.88
C GLU A 511 21.84 -8.46 -0.58
N PHE A 512 22.40 -7.82 -1.61
CA PHE A 512 23.25 -6.65 -1.41
C PHE A 512 22.44 -5.42 -0.96
N MET A 513 21.25 -5.22 -1.51
CA MET A 513 20.33 -4.16 -1.09
C MET A 513 19.84 -4.38 0.34
N LEU A 514 19.49 -5.62 0.70
CA LEU A 514 19.13 -5.98 2.08
C LEU A 514 20.28 -5.70 3.06
N ALA A 515 21.52 -6.04 2.71
CA ALA A 515 22.69 -5.78 3.52
C ALA A 515 22.92 -4.27 3.72
N ALA A 516 22.84 -3.47 2.65
CA ALA A 516 23.01 -2.01 2.71
C ALA A 516 21.89 -1.34 3.52
N ASN A 517 20.63 -1.69 3.30
CA ASN A 517 19.50 -1.18 4.06
C ASN A 517 19.63 -1.45 5.57
N ARG A 518 20.02 -2.67 5.93
CA ARG A 518 20.27 -3.06 7.31
C ARG A 518 21.45 -2.30 7.92
N ALA A 519 22.56 -2.15 7.18
CA ALA A 519 23.74 -1.42 7.65
C ALA A 519 23.41 0.04 7.95
N VAL A 520 22.63 0.70 7.10
CA VAL A 520 22.18 2.09 7.31
C VAL A 520 21.24 2.19 8.52
N ALA A 521 20.26 1.29 8.64
CA ALA A 521 19.37 1.25 9.80
C ALA A 521 20.14 1.11 11.10
N SER A 522 21.07 0.16 11.16
CA SER A 522 21.93 -0.09 12.31
C SER A 522 22.81 1.13 12.67
N TYR A 523 23.38 1.78 11.66
CA TYR A 523 24.21 2.96 11.86
C TYR A 523 23.43 4.13 12.48
N LEU A 524 22.23 4.42 11.97
CA LEU A 524 21.40 5.50 12.49
C LEU A 524 20.87 5.20 13.91
N LEU A 525 20.40 3.97 14.14
CA LEU A 525 19.88 3.54 15.44
C LEU A 525 20.95 3.56 16.53
N LYS A 526 22.15 3.03 16.24
CA LYS A 526 23.27 3.04 17.22
C LYS A 526 23.70 4.44 17.63
N ARG A 527 23.45 5.43 16.76
CA ARG A 527 23.70 6.85 17.04
C ARG A 527 22.51 7.57 17.68
N GLY A 528 21.37 6.89 17.89
CA GLY A 528 20.15 7.48 18.43
C GLY A 528 19.53 8.54 17.50
N ILE A 529 19.77 8.44 16.19
CA ILE A 529 19.24 9.36 15.18
C ILE A 529 17.87 8.88 14.74
N ALA A 530 16.84 9.72 14.91
CA ALA A 530 15.49 9.43 14.41
C ALA A 530 15.48 9.35 12.88
N SER A 531 14.84 8.34 12.35
CA SER A 531 14.74 8.09 10.90
C SER A 531 13.46 7.36 10.55
N LEU A 532 13.23 7.12 9.26
CA LEU A 532 12.17 6.24 8.80
C LEU A 532 12.65 4.80 8.78
N HIS A 533 11.77 3.90 9.21
CA HIS A 533 12.01 2.46 9.21
C HIS A 533 10.99 1.75 8.33
N ARG A 534 11.41 0.66 7.68
CA ARG A 534 10.51 -0.28 7.03
C ARG A 534 10.17 -1.38 8.01
N VAL A 535 8.96 -1.37 8.52
CA VAL A 535 8.53 -2.29 9.58
C VAL A 535 7.55 -3.32 9.05
N HIS A 536 7.71 -4.54 9.52
CA HIS A 536 6.79 -5.63 9.30
C HIS A 536 6.50 -6.30 10.63
N GLU A 537 5.35 -5.96 11.20
CA GLU A 537 4.97 -6.43 12.52
C GLU A 537 4.67 -7.93 12.53
N LYS A 538 4.72 -8.54 13.71
CA LYS A 538 4.30 -9.93 13.90
C LYS A 538 2.85 -10.12 13.42
N PRO A 539 2.54 -11.29 12.83
CA PRO A 539 1.21 -11.59 12.38
C PRO A 539 0.21 -11.62 13.54
N ASP A 540 -1.05 -11.36 13.22
CA ASP A 540 -2.14 -11.45 14.17
C ASP A 540 -2.38 -12.90 14.61
N ALA A 541 -2.52 -13.14 15.90
CA ALA A 541 -2.69 -14.47 16.46
C ALA A 541 -3.88 -15.23 15.84
N ARG A 542 -4.98 -14.53 15.56
CA ARG A 542 -6.16 -15.11 14.92
C ARG A 542 -5.87 -15.57 13.49
N LYS A 543 -5.20 -14.74 12.69
CA LYS A 543 -4.83 -15.12 11.32
C LYS A 543 -3.87 -16.31 11.29
N VAL A 544 -2.97 -16.38 12.28
CA VAL A 544 -2.07 -17.54 12.43
C VAL A 544 -2.85 -18.81 12.74
N LEU A 545 -3.85 -18.72 13.62
CA LEU A 545 -4.71 -19.86 13.95
C LEU A 545 -5.56 -20.32 12.77
N GLU A 546 -6.17 -19.38 12.06
CA GLU A 546 -6.94 -19.65 10.83
C GLU A 546 -6.04 -20.34 9.77
N PHE A 547 -4.81 -19.85 9.62
CA PHE A 547 -3.85 -20.51 8.73
C PHE A 547 -3.43 -21.91 9.23
N GLU A 548 -3.18 -22.08 10.54
CA GLU A 548 -2.83 -23.39 11.13
C GLU A 548 -3.94 -24.44 10.91
N GLU A 549 -5.21 -24.04 11.02
CA GLU A 549 -6.34 -24.94 10.72
C GLU A 549 -6.35 -25.38 9.26
N LEU A 550 -6.09 -24.42 8.34
CA LEU A 550 -6.00 -24.73 6.91
C LEU A 550 -4.80 -25.64 6.61
N ALA A 551 -3.62 -25.33 7.14
CA ALA A 551 -2.41 -26.11 6.93
C ALA A 551 -2.59 -27.56 7.41
N ARG A 552 -3.31 -27.76 8.52
CA ARG A 552 -3.64 -29.12 9.03
C ARG A 552 -4.53 -29.91 8.09
N ALA A 553 -5.44 -29.26 7.36
CA ALA A 553 -6.24 -29.95 6.36
C ALA A 553 -5.38 -30.56 5.23
N PHE A 554 -4.23 -29.93 4.94
CA PHE A 554 -3.21 -30.45 4.01
C PHE A 554 -2.17 -31.36 4.68
N GLY A 555 -2.32 -31.69 5.97
CA GLY A 555 -1.37 -32.52 6.71
C GLY A 555 -0.12 -31.81 7.20
N TYR A 556 -0.12 -30.46 7.20
CA TYR A 556 1.01 -29.63 7.64
C TYR A 556 0.68 -28.85 8.90
N SER A 557 1.71 -28.34 9.57
CA SER A 557 1.59 -27.49 10.75
C SER A 557 2.77 -26.53 10.83
N LEU A 558 2.52 -25.29 11.30
CA LEU A 558 3.56 -24.34 11.68
C LEU A 558 4.40 -24.82 12.87
N GLY A 559 3.87 -25.77 13.68
CA GLY A 559 4.51 -26.25 14.90
C GLY A 559 4.58 -25.15 15.96
N VAL A 560 3.56 -24.33 16.07
CA VAL A 560 3.43 -23.34 17.13
C VAL A 560 3.02 -24.09 18.39
N GLU A 561 3.96 -24.32 19.30
CA GLU A 561 3.72 -24.92 20.61
C GLU A 561 3.01 -23.89 21.49
N ASP A 562 2.07 -24.35 22.31
CA ASP A 562 1.24 -23.55 23.23
C ASP A 562 -0.06 -22.94 22.69
N LEU A 563 -0.76 -23.66 21.82
CA LEU A 563 -2.21 -23.48 21.70
C LEU A 563 -2.91 -24.10 22.91
N HIS A 564 -2.68 -23.60 24.09
CA HIS A 564 -3.51 -23.93 25.26
C HIS A 564 -4.88 -23.31 25.03
N GLN A 565 -5.79 -24.10 24.46
CA GLN A 565 -7.19 -23.71 24.30
C GLN A 565 -7.82 -23.65 25.69
N ARG A 566 -8.07 -22.45 26.20
CA ARG A 566 -9.00 -22.28 27.32
C ARG A 566 -10.41 -22.49 26.80
N GLU A 567 -10.99 -23.63 27.07
CA GLU A 567 -12.40 -23.87 26.83
C GLU A 567 -13.24 -23.07 27.84
N ILE A 568 -13.93 -22.06 27.36
CA ILE A 568 -14.92 -21.35 28.17
C ILE A 568 -16.29 -21.93 27.81
N THR A 569 -16.91 -22.61 28.75
CA THR A 569 -18.30 -23.08 28.63
C THR A 569 -19.24 -21.91 28.93
N VAL A 570 -19.79 -21.28 27.89
CA VAL A 570 -20.80 -20.23 28.08
C VAL A 570 -22.17 -20.92 28.28
N ARG A 571 -22.66 -20.91 29.51
CA ARG A 571 -24.03 -21.36 29.82
C ARG A 571 -24.99 -20.22 29.51
N HIS A 572 -25.81 -20.37 28.50
CA HIS A 572 -26.92 -19.45 28.24
C HIS A 572 -28.03 -19.76 29.22
N GLY A 573 -28.12 -18.98 30.28
CA GLY A 573 -29.28 -18.94 31.15
C GLY A 573 -30.48 -18.41 30.35
N ARG A 574 -31.50 -19.21 30.20
CA ARG A 574 -32.79 -18.80 29.66
C ARG A 574 -33.44 -17.87 30.71
N ALA A 575 -33.82 -16.66 30.30
CA ALA A 575 -34.63 -15.79 31.14
C ALA A 575 -35.91 -16.53 31.59
N PRO A 576 -36.30 -16.43 32.86
CA PRO A 576 -37.53 -17.08 33.35
C PRO A 576 -38.73 -16.48 32.60
N ALA A 577 -39.50 -17.35 31.94
CA ALA A 577 -40.78 -16.98 31.39
C ALA A 577 -41.76 -16.64 32.53
N PRO A 578 -42.67 -15.66 32.37
CA PRO A 578 -43.61 -15.32 33.39
C PRO A 578 -44.52 -16.51 33.69
N ALA A 579 -44.65 -16.87 34.98
CA ALA A 579 -45.42 -17.97 35.47
C ALA A 579 -46.90 -17.81 35.11
N LYS A 580 -47.45 -18.73 34.27
CA LYS A 580 -48.87 -19.03 34.22
C LYS A 580 -49.12 -20.24 35.11
N ALA A 581 -49.95 -20.02 36.08
CA ALA A 581 -50.38 -21.01 37.06
C ALA A 581 -51.10 -22.21 36.40
N GLY A 582 -50.73 -23.43 36.80
CA GLY A 582 -51.56 -24.65 36.71
C GLY A 582 -51.15 -25.68 35.70
N ARG A 583 -50.23 -26.58 36.06
CA ARG A 583 -50.26 -28.05 35.95
C ARG A 583 -48.87 -28.63 36.23
N PRO A 584 -48.73 -29.68 36.99
CA PRO A 584 -47.44 -30.33 37.24
C PRO A 584 -47.14 -31.41 36.19
N ASP A 585 -45.85 -31.71 36.10
CA ASP A 585 -45.21 -32.90 35.52
C ASP A 585 -45.06 -33.03 34.01
N SER A 586 -43.86 -32.68 33.57
CA SER A 586 -43.03 -33.59 32.77
C SER A 586 -41.59 -33.02 32.68
N TYR A 587 -40.63 -33.78 33.25
CA TYR A 587 -39.20 -33.51 33.13
C TYR A 587 -38.76 -33.68 31.69
N GLY A 588 -38.67 -32.58 30.96
CA GLY A 588 -37.98 -32.54 29.65
C GLY A 588 -36.55 -32.08 29.86
N HIS A 589 -35.59 -33.01 29.74
CA HIS A 589 -34.16 -32.68 29.68
C HIS A 589 -33.91 -31.89 28.41
N GLY A 590 -33.91 -30.55 28.52
CA GLY A 590 -33.39 -29.64 27.51
C GLY A 590 -31.89 -29.90 27.39
N ARG A 591 -31.47 -30.48 26.28
CA ARG A 591 -30.04 -30.57 25.93
C ARG A 591 -29.46 -29.18 25.91
N GLU A 592 -28.70 -28.80 26.95
CA GLU A 592 -27.81 -27.64 26.97
C GLU A 592 -26.79 -27.82 25.84
N ARG A 593 -26.86 -26.97 24.86
CA ARG A 593 -25.77 -26.84 23.87
C ARG A 593 -24.70 -25.96 24.51
N ALA A 594 -23.70 -26.55 25.12
CA ALA A 594 -22.47 -25.87 25.48
C ALA A 594 -21.72 -25.48 24.18
N MET A 595 -21.55 -24.21 23.97
CA MET A 595 -20.72 -23.72 22.89
C MET A 595 -19.29 -23.57 23.43
N ARG A 596 -18.36 -24.34 22.90
CA ARG A 596 -16.95 -24.23 23.24
C ARG A 596 -16.31 -23.13 22.39
N ILE A 597 -15.83 -22.07 23.02
CA ILE A 597 -15.07 -21.03 22.36
C ILE A 597 -13.61 -21.22 22.76
N ALA A 598 -12.76 -21.52 21.79
CA ALA A 598 -11.33 -21.55 21.99
C ALA A 598 -10.79 -20.11 21.94
N LEU A 599 -10.32 -19.60 23.07
CA LEU A 599 -9.58 -18.35 23.16
C LEU A 599 -8.10 -18.68 23.38
N PRO A 600 -7.16 -17.98 22.72
CA PRO A 600 -5.74 -18.15 23.00
C PRO A 600 -5.46 -17.77 24.47
N GLY A 601 -4.94 -18.72 25.24
CA GLY A 601 -4.71 -18.58 26.69
C GLY A 601 -3.43 -17.86 27.09
N GLY A 602 -2.73 -17.26 26.13
CA GLY A 602 -1.45 -16.56 26.33
C GLY A 602 -1.03 -15.82 25.07
N GLU A 603 0.05 -15.06 25.16
CA GLU A 603 0.65 -14.39 23.99
C GLU A 603 1.21 -15.46 23.05
N LEU A 604 0.71 -15.53 21.81
CA LEU A 604 1.13 -16.50 20.82
C LEU A 604 2.62 -16.23 20.47
N ARG A 605 3.50 -17.15 20.83
CA ARG A 605 4.93 -17.06 20.52
C ARG A 605 5.18 -17.51 19.09
N ILE A 606 4.92 -16.62 18.13
CA ILE A 606 5.21 -16.85 16.72
C ILE A 606 6.54 -16.20 16.33
N ALA A 607 7.36 -16.95 15.62
CA ALA A 607 8.64 -16.50 15.09
C ALA A 607 8.73 -16.84 13.59
N PRO A 608 9.51 -16.10 12.78
CA PRO A 608 9.66 -16.36 11.35
C PRO A 608 10.10 -17.80 11.02
N GLN A 609 10.88 -18.43 11.91
CA GLN A 609 11.35 -19.81 11.76
C GLN A 609 10.22 -20.84 11.67
N HIS A 610 9.03 -20.57 12.20
CA HIS A 610 7.89 -21.46 12.09
C HIS A 610 7.42 -21.53 10.63
N TYR A 611 7.29 -20.37 9.98
CA TYR A 611 6.95 -20.26 8.56
C TYR A 611 8.04 -20.90 7.69
N GLN A 612 9.32 -20.59 7.96
CA GLN A 612 10.44 -21.12 7.20
C GLN A 612 10.50 -22.66 7.25
N ARG A 613 10.25 -23.27 8.43
CA ARG A 613 10.22 -24.73 8.57
C ARG A 613 9.10 -25.35 7.74
N LEU A 614 7.95 -24.68 7.65
CA LEU A 614 6.85 -25.13 6.83
C LEU A 614 7.19 -25.02 5.34
N ILE A 615 7.74 -23.87 4.89
CA ILE A 615 8.19 -23.68 3.49
C ILE A 615 9.15 -24.81 3.09
N LYS A 616 10.16 -25.13 3.91
CA LYS A 616 11.10 -26.22 3.62
C LYS A 616 10.44 -27.60 3.47
N LYS A 617 9.28 -27.80 4.09
CA LYS A 617 8.52 -29.07 3.98
C LYS A 617 7.65 -29.16 2.74
N ILE A 618 7.23 -28.01 2.19
CA ILE A 618 6.29 -27.94 1.07
C ILE A 618 6.97 -27.70 -0.28
N VAL A 619 8.22 -27.23 -0.29
CA VAL A 619 8.99 -26.99 -1.53
C VAL A 619 8.97 -28.22 -2.44
N GLY A 620 8.62 -28.02 -3.72
CA GLY A 620 8.51 -29.04 -4.76
C GLY A 620 7.28 -29.94 -4.64
N LYS A 621 6.32 -29.62 -3.77
CA LYS A 621 5.08 -30.37 -3.62
C LYS A 621 3.89 -29.64 -4.27
N PRO A 622 2.84 -30.37 -4.66
CA PRO A 622 1.66 -29.76 -5.29
C PRO A 622 1.01 -28.66 -4.45
N GLU A 623 1.07 -28.80 -3.10
CA GLU A 623 0.46 -27.86 -2.16
C GLU A 623 1.31 -26.61 -1.89
N GLU A 624 2.55 -26.54 -2.39
CA GLU A 624 3.50 -25.45 -2.13
C GLU A 624 2.89 -24.09 -2.42
N ARG A 625 2.27 -23.95 -3.57
CA ARG A 625 1.72 -22.69 -4.05
C ARG A 625 0.60 -22.18 -3.15
N ILE A 626 -0.35 -23.06 -2.83
CA ILE A 626 -1.50 -22.68 -2.01
C ILE A 626 -1.09 -22.35 -0.59
N LEU A 627 -0.24 -23.18 0.01
CA LEU A 627 0.22 -22.94 1.37
C LEU A 627 1.07 -21.69 1.45
N SER A 628 1.90 -21.38 0.45
CA SER A 628 2.66 -20.12 0.37
C SER A 628 1.75 -18.90 0.28
N TYR A 629 0.71 -18.94 -0.55
CA TYR A 629 -0.28 -17.88 -0.65
C TYR A 629 -1.05 -17.67 0.66
N LEU A 630 -1.51 -18.75 1.29
CA LEU A 630 -2.20 -18.68 2.58
C LEU A 630 -1.30 -18.19 3.71
N MET A 631 -0.02 -18.59 3.70
CA MET A 631 0.99 -18.06 4.63
C MET A 631 1.13 -16.55 4.46
N LEU A 632 1.28 -16.06 3.23
CA LEU A 632 1.39 -14.63 2.95
C LEU A 632 0.17 -13.86 3.47
N ARG A 633 -1.04 -14.39 3.26
CA ARG A 633 -2.29 -13.78 3.78
C ARG A 633 -2.39 -13.76 5.29
N SER A 634 -1.71 -14.66 5.99
CA SER A 634 -1.68 -14.68 7.45
C SER A 634 -0.77 -13.60 8.03
N LEU A 635 0.16 -13.07 7.24
CA LEU A 635 1.07 -12.00 7.64
C LEU A 635 0.40 -10.62 7.59
N LYS A 636 0.99 -9.65 8.27
CA LYS A 636 0.64 -8.23 8.12
C LYS A 636 1.34 -7.65 6.90
N GLN A 637 0.82 -6.55 6.38
CA GLN A 637 1.51 -5.78 5.35
C GLN A 637 2.64 -4.96 5.98
N ALA A 638 3.79 -4.89 5.30
CA ALA A 638 4.87 -4.01 5.69
C ALA A 638 4.47 -2.53 5.47
N ARG A 639 4.99 -1.62 6.30
CA ARG A 639 4.70 -0.19 6.24
C ARG A 639 5.92 0.63 6.66
N TYR A 640 5.87 1.93 6.43
CA TYR A 640 6.86 2.84 7.01
C TYR A 640 6.43 3.28 8.41
N ALA A 641 7.40 3.57 9.28
CA ALA A 641 7.20 4.06 10.64
C ALA A 641 8.40 4.88 11.10
N ALA A 642 8.17 5.80 12.05
CA ALA A 642 9.24 6.53 12.71
C ALA A 642 9.95 5.67 13.79
N ASP A 643 9.25 4.67 14.32
CA ASP A 643 9.77 3.73 15.30
C ASP A 643 10.28 2.45 14.64
N SER A 644 11.42 1.91 15.13
CA SER A 644 11.96 0.63 14.70
C SER A 644 11.23 -0.51 15.42
N LEU A 645 10.32 -1.18 14.71
CA LEU A 645 9.54 -2.32 15.23
C LEU A 645 10.04 -3.67 14.67
N GLY A 646 11.17 -3.66 13.94
CA GLY A 646 11.70 -4.83 13.26
C GLY A 646 10.95 -5.21 11.98
N HIS A 647 11.46 -6.21 11.29
CA HIS A 647 10.87 -6.73 10.05
C HIS A 647 10.70 -8.25 10.12
N PHE A 648 9.51 -8.69 10.53
CA PHE A 648 9.22 -10.11 10.82
C PHE A 648 9.57 -11.05 9.67
N ALA A 649 9.13 -10.76 8.45
CA ALA A 649 9.39 -11.67 7.30
C ALA A 649 10.88 -11.79 6.95
N LEU A 650 11.67 -10.73 7.13
CA LEU A 650 13.12 -10.75 6.89
C LEU A 650 13.92 -11.30 8.08
N GLY A 651 13.29 -11.43 9.24
CA GLY A 651 13.97 -11.83 10.48
C GLY A 651 14.98 -10.79 10.97
N PHE A 652 14.74 -9.49 10.72
CA PHE A 652 15.59 -8.38 11.11
C PHE A 652 14.98 -7.60 12.28
N ASP A 653 15.79 -7.28 13.28
CA ASP A 653 15.40 -6.43 14.40
C ASP A 653 15.34 -4.95 13.99
N GLU A 654 16.11 -4.56 12.97
CA GLU A 654 16.22 -3.21 12.46
C GLU A 654 16.30 -3.22 10.93
N TYR A 655 15.49 -2.41 10.27
CA TYR A 655 15.48 -2.34 8.82
C TYR A 655 14.92 -1.00 8.33
N THR A 656 15.52 -0.45 7.28
CA THR A 656 15.04 0.73 6.58
C THR A 656 15.13 0.54 5.07
N HIS A 657 14.50 1.41 4.32
CA HIS A 657 14.71 1.55 2.89
C HIS A 657 15.66 2.72 2.64
N PHE A 658 16.74 2.45 1.89
CA PHE A 658 17.77 3.42 1.53
C PHE A 658 18.15 3.32 0.06
N THR A 659 17.90 2.17 -0.57
CA THR A 659 18.53 1.78 -1.85
C THR A 659 17.81 2.27 -3.10
N SER A 660 16.66 2.97 -2.99
CA SER A 660 15.92 3.43 -4.19
C SER A 660 15.32 4.84 -4.03
N PRO A 661 16.15 5.89 -3.84
CA PRO A 661 15.67 7.26 -3.64
C PRO A 661 15.10 7.93 -4.89
N ILE A 662 15.36 7.41 -6.10
CA ILE A 662 14.76 7.94 -7.34
C ILE A 662 13.25 7.67 -7.37
N ARG A 663 12.83 6.52 -6.82
CA ARG A 663 11.45 6.05 -6.92
C ARG A 663 10.71 5.91 -5.59
N ARG A 664 11.37 6.09 -4.44
CA ARG A 664 10.72 6.03 -3.11
C ARG A 664 11.10 7.24 -2.25
N TYR A 665 10.11 8.01 -1.84
CA TYR A 665 10.32 9.19 -1.01
C TYR A 665 10.92 8.88 0.38
N PRO A 666 10.54 7.79 1.10
CA PRO A 666 11.19 7.43 2.36
C PRO A 666 12.70 7.25 2.25
N ASP A 667 13.19 6.65 1.16
CA ASP A 667 14.62 6.49 0.89
C ASP A 667 15.31 7.85 0.77
N LEU A 668 14.69 8.81 0.09
CA LEU A 668 15.20 10.18 -0.02
C LEU A 668 15.32 10.86 1.35
N ILE A 669 14.35 10.64 2.25
CA ILE A 669 14.41 11.14 3.62
C ILE A 669 15.57 10.49 4.38
N VAL A 670 15.72 9.17 4.27
CA VAL A 670 16.83 8.44 4.91
C VAL A 670 18.18 8.93 4.37
N HIS A 671 18.30 9.20 3.06
CA HIS A 671 19.51 9.80 2.47
C HIS A 671 19.86 11.16 3.08
N ARG A 672 18.89 12.05 3.27
CA ARG A 672 19.09 13.37 3.90
C ARG A 672 19.61 13.23 5.32
N ILE A 673 18.98 12.35 6.10
CA ILE A 673 19.36 12.06 7.48
C ILE A 673 20.76 11.45 7.52
N LEU A 674 21.06 10.48 6.65
CA LEU A 674 22.37 9.82 6.57
C LEU A 674 23.48 10.79 6.17
N LYS A 675 23.26 11.67 5.20
CA LYS A 675 24.20 12.72 4.79
C LYS A 675 24.60 13.61 5.96
N TRP A 676 23.64 14.05 6.76
CA TRP A 676 23.89 14.80 7.97
C TRP A 676 24.72 13.96 8.97
N ALA A 677 24.31 12.72 9.22
CA ALA A 677 24.99 11.84 10.16
C ALA A 677 26.45 11.56 9.78
N VAL A 678 26.74 11.47 8.49
CA VAL A 678 28.11 11.28 7.96
C VAL A 678 28.93 12.56 8.07
N ALA A 679 28.32 13.73 7.79
CA ALA A 679 29.01 15.01 7.89
C ALA A 679 29.36 15.41 9.33
N TYR A 680 28.57 14.95 10.32
CA TYR A 680 28.75 15.30 11.73
C TYR A 680 28.90 14.03 12.61
N PRO A 681 30.01 13.29 12.47
CA PRO A 681 30.19 11.99 13.13
C PRO A 681 30.26 12.05 14.67
N SER A 682 30.67 13.18 15.23
CA SER A 682 30.82 13.38 16.69
C SER A 682 29.56 13.92 17.37
N GLU A 683 28.54 14.35 16.60
CA GLU A 683 27.34 14.93 17.17
C GLU A 683 26.25 13.87 17.38
N THR A 684 25.64 13.88 18.56
CA THR A 684 24.44 13.12 18.86
C THR A 684 23.23 14.06 18.96
N PRO A 685 22.00 13.60 18.66
CA PRO A 685 20.80 14.44 18.81
C PRO A 685 20.57 14.96 20.23
N ALA A 686 21.13 14.30 21.24
CA ALA A 686 21.08 14.74 22.63
C ALA A 686 21.95 16.01 22.87
N SER A 687 23.10 16.13 22.22
CA SER A 687 23.94 17.32 22.30
C SER A 687 23.39 18.50 21.50
N SER A 688 22.71 18.25 20.39
CA SER A 688 22.07 19.30 19.59
C SER A 688 20.77 19.84 20.21
N LYS A 689 20.03 19.02 20.98
CA LYS A 689 18.84 19.46 21.74
C LYS A 689 19.21 20.35 22.92
N ALA A 690 20.35 20.11 23.56
CA ALA A 690 20.83 20.90 24.69
C ALA A 690 21.33 22.29 24.28
N LEU A 691 21.71 22.48 23.02
CA LEU A 691 22.26 23.74 22.51
C LEU A 691 21.25 24.59 21.70
N GLY A 692 20.06 24.09 21.36
CA GLY A 692 19.06 24.82 20.60
C GLY A 692 19.53 25.29 19.22
N ILE A 693 20.67 24.79 18.75
CA ILE A 693 21.32 25.21 17.52
C ILE A 693 21.49 23.96 16.63
N ALA A 694 20.52 23.75 15.75
CA ALA A 694 20.87 23.03 14.54
C ALA A 694 21.86 23.93 13.76
N PRO A 695 23.00 23.39 13.29
CA PRO A 695 23.90 24.17 12.46
C PRO A 695 23.12 24.78 11.29
N PRO A 696 23.33 26.06 10.95
CA PRO A 696 22.65 26.67 9.80
C PRO A 696 22.95 25.88 8.56
N GLY A 697 21.91 25.27 7.95
CA GLY A 697 22.00 24.44 6.76
C GLY A 697 21.95 22.92 6.99
N SER A 698 21.77 22.41 8.22
CA SER A 698 21.57 20.98 8.44
C SER A 698 20.11 20.57 8.21
N GLU A 699 19.89 19.75 7.17
CA GLU A 699 18.55 19.24 6.83
C GLU A 699 17.97 18.27 7.88
N ALA A 700 18.81 17.59 8.66
CA ALA A 700 18.39 16.62 9.67
C ALA A 700 17.68 17.25 10.89
N ALA A 701 17.91 18.52 11.18
CA ALA A 701 17.17 19.26 12.20
C ALA A 701 15.70 19.51 11.81
N LEU A 702 15.33 19.26 10.55
CA LEU A 702 14.00 19.50 10.01
C LEU A 702 13.00 18.38 10.33
N TYR A 703 13.46 17.20 10.73
CA TYR A 703 12.57 16.05 10.96
C TYR A 703 12.40 15.76 12.45
N SER A 704 11.28 16.26 13.01
CA SER A 704 10.81 15.80 14.32
C SER A 704 10.22 14.39 14.22
N HIS A 705 10.11 13.66 15.33
CA HIS A 705 9.45 12.36 15.35
C HIS A 705 8.03 12.45 14.77
N GLY A 706 7.24 13.46 15.14
CA GLY A 706 5.90 13.66 14.57
C GLY A 706 5.89 13.92 13.07
N SER A 707 6.89 14.67 12.55
CA SER A 707 7.05 14.86 11.10
C SER A 707 7.40 13.55 10.37
N LEU A 708 8.24 12.70 10.98
CA LEU A 708 8.55 11.38 10.42
C LEU A 708 7.34 10.44 10.44
N GLU A 709 6.51 10.49 11.50
CA GLU A 709 5.26 9.71 11.53
C GLU A 709 4.28 10.14 10.43
N GLU A 710 4.15 11.46 10.21
CA GLU A 710 3.32 12.00 9.14
C GLU A 710 3.80 11.51 7.77
N ILE A 711 5.10 11.65 7.47
CA ILE A 711 5.71 11.18 6.22
C ILE A 711 5.55 9.65 6.08
N ALA A 712 5.75 8.88 7.16
CA ALA A 712 5.58 7.43 7.16
C ALA A 712 4.15 7.01 6.80
N SER A 713 3.16 7.71 7.35
CA SER A 713 1.75 7.47 7.05
C SER A 713 1.42 7.79 5.59
N GLU A 714 1.80 8.99 5.12
CA GLU A 714 1.55 9.45 3.75
C GLU A 714 2.20 8.53 2.71
N THR A 715 3.45 8.13 2.94
CA THR A 715 4.18 7.27 2.00
C THR A 715 3.69 5.83 2.00
N SER A 716 3.26 5.30 3.16
CA SER A 716 2.61 3.99 3.24
C SER A 716 1.24 3.99 2.54
N GLU A 717 0.52 5.11 2.58
CA GLU A 717 -0.73 5.25 1.85
C GLU A 717 -0.50 5.36 0.33
N ALA A 718 0.52 6.14 -0.08
CA ALA A 718 0.91 6.27 -1.48
C ALA A 718 1.33 4.91 -2.08
N GLU A 719 2.12 4.10 -1.33
CA GLU A 719 2.50 2.75 -1.73
C GLU A 719 1.26 1.86 -1.94
N ARG A 720 0.35 1.79 -0.96
CA ARG A 720 -0.88 1.00 -1.11
C ARG A 720 -1.75 1.44 -2.27
N ARG A 721 -1.79 2.75 -2.55
CA ARG A 721 -2.52 3.31 -3.69
C ARG A 721 -1.87 2.91 -5.02
N ALA A 722 -0.54 2.94 -5.09
CA ALA A 722 0.22 2.47 -6.24
C ALA A 722 -0.03 0.98 -6.49
N ASP A 723 0.16 0.12 -5.47
CA ASP A 723 -0.09 -1.33 -5.55
C ASP A 723 -1.52 -1.65 -6.01
N ALA A 724 -2.52 -0.88 -5.51
CA ALA A 724 -3.92 -1.08 -5.90
C ALA A 724 -4.17 -0.71 -7.36
N ALA A 725 -3.53 0.37 -7.85
CA ALA A 725 -3.64 0.81 -9.23
C ALA A 725 -2.95 -0.16 -10.20
N GLU A 726 -1.73 -0.60 -9.88
CA GLU A 726 -0.96 -1.57 -10.67
C GLU A 726 -1.73 -2.90 -10.78
N ARG A 727 -2.23 -3.40 -9.66
CA ARG A 727 -3.02 -4.65 -9.63
C ARG A 727 -4.32 -4.52 -10.43
N GLU A 728 -5.07 -3.43 -10.28
CA GLU A 728 -6.32 -3.24 -11.01
C GLU A 728 -6.10 -3.17 -12.52
N LEU A 729 -4.99 -2.54 -12.97
CA LEU A 729 -4.66 -2.52 -14.38
C LEU A 729 -4.26 -3.91 -14.89
N MET A 730 -3.48 -4.66 -14.09
CA MET A 730 -3.13 -6.05 -14.42
C MET A 730 -4.37 -6.92 -14.55
N ASP A 731 -5.31 -6.84 -13.60
CA ASP A 731 -6.59 -7.57 -13.67
C ASP A 731 -7.37 -7.19 -14.94
N TRP A 732 -7.36 -5.90 -15.31
CA TRP A 732 -8.03 -5.44 -16.53
C TRP A 732 -7.38 -5.98 -17.79
N LYS A 733 -6.06 -5.85 -17.91
CA LYS A 733 -5.28 -6.37 -19.02
C LYS A 733 -5.43 -7.87 -19.17
N THR A 734 -5.43 -8.59 -18.05
CA THR A 734 -5.67 -10.04 -18.02
C THR A 734 -7.07 -10.39 -18.55
N ALA A 735 -8.08 -9.65 -18.11
CA ALA A 735 -9.45 -9.86 -18.62
C ALA A 735 -9.55 -9.57 -20.13
N GLN A 736 -8.89 -8.50 -20.60
CA GLN A 736 -8.85 -8.15 -22.01
C GLN A 736 -8.11 -9.23 -22.85
N PHE A 737 -6.99 -9.73 -22.37
CA PHE A 737 -6.27 -10.85 -23.02
C PHE A 737 -7.16 -12.07 -23.17
N MET A 738 -7.93 -12.41 -22.13
CA MET A 738 -8.81 -13.56 -22.14
C MET A 738 -10.07 -13.40 -23.02
N GLU A 739 -10.41 -12.17 -23.45
CA GLU A 739 -11.51 -11.97 -24.43
C GLU A 739 -11.22 -12.66 -25.77
N ASP A 740 -9.95 -12.65 -26.20
CA ASP A 740 -9.52 -13.31 -27.43
C ASP A 740 -9.39 -14.83 -27.29
N HIS A 741 -9.44 -15.35 -26.05
CA HIS A 741 -9.28 -16.76 -25.71
C HIS A 741 -10.57 -17.40 -25.17
N LEU A 742 -11.73 -16.75 -25.40
CA LEU A 742 -13.02 -17.30 -25.00
C LEU A 742 -13.33 -18.62 -25.74
N GLY A 743 -13.79 -19.61 -25.00
CA GLY A 743 -14.08 -20.94 -25.51
C GLY A 743 -12.93 -21.93 -25.41
N GLU A 744 -11.71 -21.48 -25.10
CA GLU A 744 -10.56 -22.36 -24.90
C GLU A 744 -10.60 -23.07 -23.56
N GLU A 745 -10.01 -24.27 -23.51
CA GLU A 745 -9.97 -25.13 -22.34
C GLU A 745 -8.60 -25.12 -21.71
N TYR A 746 -8.57 -25.05 -20.38
CA TYR A 746 -7.35 -24.97 -19.58
C TYR A 746 -7.40 -25.89 -18.38
N GLU A 747 -6.24 -26.37 -17.96
CA GLU A 747 -6.06 -26.96 -16.65
C GLU A 747 -5.72 -25.88 -15.64
N GLY A 748 -6.29 -25.97 -14.45
CA GLY A 748 -6.07 -24.98 -13.40
C GLY A 748 -6.21 -25.55 -12.00
N LEU A 749 -5.76 -24.74 -11.04
CA LEU A 749 -5.74 -25.05 -9.62
C LEU A 749 -6.77 -24.19 -8.89
N ILE A 750 -7.59 -24.80 -8.03
CA ILE A 750 -8.48 -24.04 -7.14
C ILE A 750 -7.64 -23.36 -6.05
N VAL A 751 -7.47 -22.03 -6.14
CA VAL A 751 -6.67 -21.21 -5.22
C VAL A 751 -7.48 -20.57 -4.11
N SER A 752 -8.83 -20.51 -4.26
CA SER A 752 -9.72 -20.00 -3.22
C SER A 752 -11.12 -20.59 -3.37
N VAL A 753 -11.78 -20.89 -2.25
CA VAL A 753 -13.17 -21.39 -2.24
C VAL A 753 -14.03 -20.44 -1.42
N GLN A 754 -15.08 -19.92 -2.02
CA GLN A 754 -15.99 -18.94 -1.46
C GLN A 754 -17.45 -19.44 -1.54
N LYS A 755 -18.38 -18.77 -0.87
CA LYS A 755 -19.81 -19.14 -0.90
C LYS A 755 -20.45 -19.04 -2.29
N PHE A 756 -19.87 -18.24 -3.17
CA PHE A 756 -20.38 -17.96 -4.52
C PHE A 756 -19.64 -18.70 -5.63
N GLY A 757 -18.59 -19.48 -5.30
CA GLY A 757 -17.80 -20.25 -6.25
C GLY A 757 -16.36 -20.45 -5.85
N CYS A 758 -15.53 -20.93 -6.78
CA CYS A 758 -14.10 -21.13 -6.60
C CYS A 758 -13.32 -20.17 -7.49
N PHE A 759 -12.18 -19.69 -7.02
CA PHE A 759 -11.21 -19.03 -7.90
C PHE A 759 -10.23 -20.09 -8.39
N VAL A 760 -10.04 -20.12 -9.70
CA VAL A 760 -9.18 -21.07 -10.39
C VAL A 760 -8.07 -20.29 -11.08
N GLU A 761 -6.84 -20.72 -10.88
CA GLU A 761 -5.67 -20.16 -11.53
C GLU A 761 -5.18 -21.16 -12.58
N LEU A 762 -5.01 -20.70 -13.81
CA LEU A 762 -4.64 -21.51 -14.96
C LEU A 762 -3.14 -21.86 -14.93
N PHE A 763 -2.77 -23.05 -15.42
CA PHE A 763 -1.37 -23.47 -15.46
C PHE A 763 -0.58 -22.90 -16.65
N GLU A 764 -1.20 -22.82 -17.81
CA GLU A 764 -0.55 -22.43 -19.07
C GLU A 764 -0.38 -20.92 -19.18
N VAL A 765 -1.45 -20.19 -18.86
CA VAL A 765 -1.46 -18.74 -18.77
C VAL A 765 -1.64 -18.36 -17.32
N PHE A 766 -0.90 -17.36 -16.84
CA PHE A 766 -0.92 -16.99 -15.43
C PHE A 766 -2.13 -16.09 -15.09
N VAL A 767 -3.34 -16.67 -15.24
CA VAL A 767 -4.63 -15.99 -15.12
C VAL A 767 -5.47 -16.64 -14.03
N GLU A 768 -6.02 -15.84 -13.13
CA GLU A 768 -7.00 -16.25 -12.12
C GLU A 768 -8.42 -15.82 -12.57
N GLY A 769 -9.37 -16.74 -12.48
CA GLY A 769 -10.76 -16.46 -12.82
C GLY A 769 -11.75 -17.13 -11.86
N LEU A 770 -13.01 -16.74 -11.95
CA LEU A 770 -14.09 -17.25 -11.10
C LEU A 770 -14.76 -18.44 -11.78
N LEU A 771 -14.79 -19.58 -11.12
CA LEU A 771 -15.69 -20.71 -11.40
C LEU A 771 -16.91 -20.55 -10.47
N PRO A 772 -18.03 -20.01 -10.96
CA PRO A 772 -19.16 -19.68 -10.12
C PRO A 772 -19.84 -20.95 -9.60
N ILE A 773 -20.52 -20.85 -8.46
CA ILE A 773 -21.23 -22.00 -7.85
C ILE A 773 -22.29 -22.56 -8.79
N SER A 774 -22.90 -21.74 -9.62
CA SER A 774 -23.87 -22.16 -10.66
C SER A 774 -23.25 -23.13 -11.68
N ALA A 775 -22.01 -22.90 -12.11
CA ALA A 775 -21.29 -23.80 -13.01
C ALA A 775 -20.98 -25.15 -12.33
N LEU A 776 -20.66 -25.13 -11.02
CA LEU A 776 -20.48 -26.34 -10.22
C LEU A 776 -21.79 -27.10 -10.04
N GLU A 777 -22.91 -26.41 -9.84
CA GLU A 777 -24.25 -26.99 -9.73
C GLU A 777 -24.70 -27.62 -11.04
N GLU A 778 -24.41 -27.01 -12.17
CA GLU A 778 -24.67 -27.51 -13.50
C GLU A 778 -23.86 -28.79 -13.76
N ALA A 779 -22.56 -28.79 -13.50
CA ALA A 779 -21.70 -29.95 -13.66
C ALA A 779 -22.08 -31.11 -12.74
N ALA A 780 -22.50 -30.82 -11.52
CA ALA A 780 -22.93 -31.83 -10.55
C ALA A 780 -24.36 -32.32 -10.78
N ASN A 781 -25.17 -31.61 -11.59
CA ASN A 781 -26.61 -31.76 -11.68
C ASN A 781 -27.29 -31.81 -10.29
N ALA A 782 -26.80 -31.01 -9.35
CA ALA A 782 -27.21 -30.98 -7.97
C ALA A 782 -26.94 -29.62 -7.34
N ARG A 783 -27.71 -29.26 -6.32
CA ARG A 783 -27.46 -28.04 -5.55
C ARG A 783 -26.15 -28.16 -4.78
N CYS A 784 -25.31 -27.14 -4.85
CA CYS A 784 -24.03 -27.06 -4.17
C CYS A 784 -24.10 -26.15 -2.91
N VAL A 785 -23.34 -26.52 -1.89
CA VAL A 785 -23.28 -25.77 -0.62
C VAL A 785 -21.84 -25.62 -0.18
N TYR A 786 -21.48 -24.40 0.20
CA TYR A 786 -20.18 -24.09 0.77
C TYR A 786 -20.09 -24.65 2.21
N ARG A 787 -19.05 -25.41 2.46
CA ARG A 787 -18.72 -26.00 3.76
C ARG A 787 -17.48 -25.29 4.33
N GLY A 788 -17.71 -24.37 5.26
CA GLY A 788 -16.66 -23.50 5.77
C GLY A 788 -15.57 -24.18 6.62
N ARG A 789 -15.78 -25.41 7.10
CA ARG A 789 -14.80 -26.14 7.92
C ARG A 789 -13.55 -26.55 7.16
N ASP A 790 -13.71 -26.96 5.93
CA ASP A 790 -12.69 -27.51 5.06
C ASP A 790 -12.57 -26.76 3.74
N HIS A 791 -13.14 -25.55 3.69
CA HIS A 791 -13.11 -24.69 2.51
C HIS A 791 -13.45 -25.44 1.22
N ALA A 792 -14.60 -26.15 1.24
CA ALA A 792 -15.06 -26.96 0.13
C ALA A 792 -16.47 -26.53 -0.33
N ILE A 793 -16.75 -26.74 -1.60
CA ILE A 793 -18.10 -26.75 -2.14
C ILE A 793 -18.52 -28.19 -2.37
N VAL A 794 -19.67 -28.60 -1.82
CA VAL A 794 -20.15 -29.97 -1.82
C VAL A 794 -21.48 -30.06 -2.53
N ALA A 795 -21.60 -30.94 -3.52
CA ALA A 795 -22.85 -31.22 -4.17
C ALA A 795 -23.77 -32.05 -3.25
N LEU A 796 -24.97 -31.56 -2.99
CA LEU A 796 -25.98 -32.26 -2.20
C LEU A 796 -26.59 -33.35 -3.05
N SER A 797 -26.48 -34.63 -2.61
CA SER A 797 -27.18 -35.73 -3.28
C SER A 797 -28.68 -35.48 -3.24
N SER A 798 -29.32 -35.41 -4.41
CA SER A 798 -30.77 -35.37 -4.51
C SER A 798 -31.34 -36.69 -4.01
N SER A 799 -31.71 -36.77 -2.74
CA SER A 799 -32.64 -37.79 -2.29
C SER A 799 -33.99 -37.50 -2.90
N LYS A 800 -34.29 -38.07 -4.07
CA LYS A 800 -35.67 -38.25 -4.51
C LYS A 800 -36.36 -39.18 -3.53
N GLY A 801 -36.88 -38.63 -2.46
CA GLY A 801 -37.79 -39.20 -1.52
C GLY A 801 -39.09 -38.44 -1.56
N GLY A 802 -39.83 -38.57 -2.64
CA GLY A 802 -41.23 -38.26 -2.64
C GLY A 802 -41.93 -39.21 -1.69
N ALA A 803 -42.39 -38.67 -0.59
CA ALA A 803 -43.31 -39.37 0.30
C ALA A 803 -44.63 -39.54 -0.41
N ASP A 804 -44.92 -40.73 -0.89
CA ASP A 804 -46.27 -41.18 -1.11
C ASP A 804 -46.54 -42.30 -0.08
N ALA A 805 -47.13 -41.91 1.03
CA ALA A 805 -47.56 -42.78 2.10
C ALA A 805 -48.98 -43.25 1.82
N SER A 806 -49.15 -44.32 1.03
CA SER A 806 -50.32 -45.17 1.20
C SER A 806 -50.16 -46.42 0.33
N SER A 807 -49.62 -47.51 0.91
CA SER A 807 -50.13 -48.83 0.75
C SER A 807 -49.25 -49.85 1.45
N ARG A 808 -49.76 -50.38 2.57
CA ARG A 808 -49.25 -51.57 3.25
C ARG A 808 -49.45 -52.77 2.31
N ARG A 809 -48.36 -53.45 1.92
CA ARG A 809 -48.38 -54.91 1.61
C ARG A 809 -47.01 -55.52 1.82
N HIS A 810 -47.00 -56.70 2.39
CA HIS A 810 -45.86 -57.53 2.84
C HIS A 810 -44.81 -57.81 1.76
N PRO A 811 -43.55 -58.03 2.13
CA PRO A 811 -42.46 -58.34 1.21
C PRO A 811 -42.41 -59.85 0.87
N PRO A 812 -41.99 -60.21 -0.38
CA PRO A 812 -41.43 -61.52 -0.61
C PRO A 812 -39.93 -61.51 -0.33
N LYS A 813 -39.47 -62.59 0.29
CA LYS A 813 -38.07 -62.90 0.46
C LYS A 813 -37.48 -63.31 -0.90
N ASP A 814 -36.17 -63.09 -1.02
CA ASP A 814 -35.22 -63.54 -2.02
C ASP A 814 -35.00 -62.65 -3.25
N SER A 815 -33.90 -61.92 -3.19
CA SER A 815 -32.91 -61.89 -4.29
C SER A 815 -31.63 -61.22 -3.83
N ARG A 816 -30.53 -61.99 -3.86
CA ARG A 816 -29.17 -61.47 -3.88
C ARG A 816 -29.00 -60.64 -5.13
N SER A 817 -28.60 -59.34 -4.99
CA SER A 817 -27.76 -58.74 -6.02
C SER A 817 -27.47 -57.27 -5.68
N GLY A 818 -26.23 -56.89 -5.88
CA GLY A 818 -25.85 -55.52 -6.25
C GLY A 818 -25.74 -54.51 -5.09
N ARG A 819 -24.58 -54.47 -4.43
CA ARG A 819 -24.11 -53.26 -3.79
C ARG A 819 -24.14 -52.13 -4.83
N ALA A 820 -25.17 -51.33 -4.85
CA ALA A 820 -25.13 -50.04 -5.48
C ALA A 820 -24.01 -49.24 -4.78
N SER A 821 -22.91 -48.98 -5.46
CA SER A 821 -21.87 -48.12 -4.99
C SER A 821 -22.52 -46.77 -4.74
N LYS A 822 -22.63 -46.35 -3.50
CA LYS A 822 -22.94 -44.96 -3.18
C LYS A 822 -21.87 -44.12 -3.86
N ARG A 823 -22.18 -43.46 -4.99
CA ARG A 823 -21.30 -42.45 -5.58
C ARG A 823 -21.03 -41.46 -4.48
N ARG A 824 -19.77 -41.21 -4.18
CA ARG A 824 -19.36 -40.12 -3.28
C ARG A 824 -19.92 -38.84 -3.85
N PRO A 825 -20.45 -37.94 -3.02
CA PRO A 825 -20.86 -36.62 -3.50
C PRO A 825 -19.65 -35.97 -4.14
N LEU A 826 -19.86 -35.19 -5.21
CA LEU A 826 -18.83 -34.38 -5.82
C LEU A 826 -18.48 -33.26 -4.84
N GLU A 827 -17.21 -33.10 -4.57
CA GLU A 827 -16.66 -32.12 -3.66
C GLU A 827 -15.49 -31.40 -4.37
N TRP A 828 -15.42 -30.07 -4.23
CA TRP A 828 -14.33 -29.26 -4.74
C TRP A 828 -13.65 -28.58 -3.58
N HIS A 829 -12.37 -28.89 -3.40
CA HIS A 829 -11.56 -28.39 -2.29
C HIS A 829 -10.56 -27.36 -2.78
N LEU A 830 -10.08 -26.56 -1.87
CA LEU A 830 -8.89 -25.77 -2.07
C LEU A 830 -7.74 -26.69 -2.45
N GLY A 831 -7.06 -26.45 -3.58
CA GLY A 831 -5.95 -27.27 -4.05
C GLY A 831 -6.32 -28.36 -5.07
N ASP A 832 -7.59 -28.51 -5.39
CA ASP A 832 -7.98 -29.44 -6.44
C ASP A 832 -7.59 -28.89 -7.81
N CYS A 833 -7.08 -29.78 -8.67
CA CYS A 833 -6.93 -29.49 -10.09
C CYS A 833 -8.29 -29.64 -10.78
N VAL A 834 -8.60 -28.74 -11.70
CA VAL A 834 -9.84 -28.75 -12.46
C VAL A 834 -9.57 -28.39 -13.91
N ARG A 835 -10.34 -28.96 -14.82
CA ARG A 835 -10.34 -28.54 -16.22
C ARG A 835 -11.50 -27.62 -16.46
N VAL A 836 -11.20 -26.41 -16.90
CA VAL A 836 -12.16 -25.32 -17.08
C VAL A 836 -12.08 -24.77 -18.48
N ARG A 837 -13.17 -24.17 -18.93
CA ARG A 837 -13.23 -23.40 -20.18
C ARG A 837 -13.46 -21.93 -19.86
N ALA A 838 -12.74 -21.05 -20.54
CA ALA A 838 -13.02 -19.62 -20.48
C ALA A 838 -14.41 -19.35 -21.10
N ASP A 839 -15.39 -19.05 -20.25
CA ASP A 839 -16.79 -19.00 -20.69
C ASP A 839 -17.26 -17.57 -20.94
N ARG A 840 -16.92 -16.66 -20.03
CA ARG A 840 -17.38 -15.26 -20.09
C ARG A 840 -16.41 -14.32 -19.42
N ILE A 841 -16.34 -13.09 -19.95
CA ILE A 841 -15.71 -11.98 -19.25
C ILE A 841 -16.79 -11.09 -18.64
N ASP A 842 -16.70 -10.80 -17.34
CA ASP A 842 -17.51 -9.76 -16.69
C ASP A 842 -16.88 -8.38 -16.96
N PRO A 843 -17.42 -7.58 -17.88
CA PRO A 843 -16.79 -6.33 -18.28
C PRO A 843 -16.82 -5.26 -17.17
N MET A 844 -17.79 -5.36 -16.23
CA MET A 844 -17.92 -4.42 -15.12
C MET A 844 -16.95 -4.74 -13.99
N ARG A 845 -16.77 -6.04 -13.70
CA ARG A 845 -15.84 -6.52 -12.66
C ARG A 845 -14.45 -6.83 -13.19
N LYS A 846 -14.27 -6.80 -14.52
CA LYS A 846 -13.02 -7.10 -15.22
C LYS A 846 -12.46 -8.48 -14.78
N ARG A 847 -13.34 -9.49 -14.79
CA ARG A 847 -13.02 -10.84 -14.33
C ARG A 847 -13.39 -11.87 -15.37
N VAL A 848 -12.54 -12.88 -15.45
CA VAL A 848 -12.80 -14.08 -16.23
C VAL A 848 -13.72 -15.00 -15.44
N GLU A 849 -14.80 -15.47 -16.05
CA GLU A 849 -15.66 -16.51 -15.51
C GLU A 849 -15.43 -17.81 -16.29
N PHE A 850 -15.26 -18.88 -15.55
CA PHE A 850 -15.00 -20.20 -16.08
C PHE A 850 -16.23 -21.11 -15.98
N ALA A 851 -16.38 -22.01 -16.95
CA ALA A 851 -17.24 -23.18 -16.86
C ALA A 851 -16.41 -24.43 -16.52
N LEU A 852 -16.95 -25.31 -15.69
CA LEU A 852 -16.29 -26.59 -15.37
C LEU A 852 -16.55 -27.59 -16.48
N ILE A 853 -15.50 -28.22 -17.02
CA ILE A 853 -15.60 -29.27 -18.05
C ILE A 853 -15.51 -30.66 -17.43
N ALA A 854 -14.50 -30.87 -16.61
CA ALA A 854 -14.30 -32.14 -15.92
C ALA A 854 -13.47 -31.94 -14.65
N GLN A 855 -13.63 -32.85 -13.67
CA GLN A 855 -12.61 -33.13 -12.68
C GLN A 855 -11.65 -34.15 -13.25
N PRO A 856 -10.35 -33.94 -13.19
CA PRO A 856 -9.36 -34.91 -13.65
C PRO A 856 -9.38 -36.20 -12.86
#